data_34c5d9031fcc79268e05c787b8f0ff69
#
_entry.id   34c5d9031fcc79268e05c787b8f0ff69
#
_cell.length_a   1.000
_cell.length_b   1.000
_cell.length_c   1.000
_cell.angle_alpha   90.00
_cell.angle_beta   90.00
_cell.angle_gamma   90.00
#
_symmetry.space_group_name_H-M   'P 1'
#
loop_
_entity.id
_entity.type
_entity.pdbx_description
1 polymer ?
#
loop_
_entity_poly.entity_id
_entity_poly.type
_entity_poly.pdbx_seq_one_letter_code
_entity_poly.pdbx_strand_id
1 'polypeptide(L)'
;MTTTNGRASRSGDAARGLAVALTLATGFSALVYEVAWERYLAILLGSHSEATAAVLGIFLAGLSYGYALFGRVSRRLVARSGPRGEPAHLLRTYGIVEIGIGLYAFAFPLVFAAVWSFSVHLPHRPEWLSFAVDVVLSAILILPPTILMGGTIPLLTQGLATGLADSTRFHALVYGSNTAGAFFGALAAAFFLIPRLGLTGAMLAMGAVNLAAGVAFVRLQPAGSGAGWATVESDPRAPVRGVRTFAVAVLLIGFAMMALQTTINRVVALAVGASPFTFATVVATFVLSIAVGSLVVSALDRIHPAVLPATQWCLVAYLLALERVVPDSGYWFHLLRSAFRDEPELFLPYRFAVFLALCSVLLLPLALSGAALPLVFHRLRNEVGELGRVAGRIYSQNTLGSLLGALLGGYALLFWLELHHVYRLAVLALAVAAAILTLRCLPRRRGLAVGGLLTALVVLVLLPAWSIPRVTAGAFRARQPRTGTFDGPGAFYEAFLGPRPERNILFHDDDPSATVTVVTTPGEGRAIIVNGKSDGNVPDENVTMVLIGLLPAMLAENAERAFVIGYGTGLTAGALATLDSVVEVVCAEISPGVIRAAPLFEALNLGAASNPKTRLLRADAYRSLLRSEGSFDVIASEPSNPWVSGVEMLFSREFLLAARARLSPGGVYAQWFHTYETDARTLALVLGTYRSVFDRVAVWSTMKGDVLLLGFRSADTEADLERLERRFGDPRFRSLLEWVGIDSLPALLAHERIPSGVIGEIDLPDEVHTLLHPRLNHRAARAFFAGKAAELPVTVHRPAAEAGARSSLLGRLLRERRVVLTDGDWVEIAEQGCRIDPRVCAVFLARWRHERGESAELTDAIAQARRSTAGAPALADEELGRLLVLFGENPPEGADYDTAYGLLETFTLSYSHAFPFRSEPLRAAWRRCASDPRCAQRLPLVESLGMDALNQGERPNRRT
;
A
#
# COMPACT_ATOMS: atom_id res chain seq x y z
N MET A 1 55.70 -16.34 30.69
CA MET A 1 55.22 -16.24 29.25
C MET A 1 53.76 -16.69 29.03
N THR A 2 52.99 -17.07 30.03
CA THR A 2 51.62 -17.64 29.90
C THR A 2 50.49 -16.57 30.03
N THR A 3 50.75 -15.38 30.57
CA THR A 3 49.73 -14.32 30.77
C THR A 3 49.51 -13.38 29.56
N THR A 4 50.50 -13.22 28.70
CA THR A 4 50.43 -12.39 27.49
C THR A 4 49.62 -13.06 26.36
N ASN A 5 49.69 -14.39 26.20
CA ASN A 5 48.92 -15.09 25.19
C ASN A 5 47.41 -15.12 25.48
N GLY A 6 46.99 -15.13 26.74
CA GLY A 6 45.58 -15.12 27.10
C GLY A 6 44.89 -13.77 26.89
N ARG A 7 45.59 -12.64 27.00
CA ARG A 7 45.07 -11.30 26.73
C ARG A 7 44.96 -11.00 25.22
N ALA A 8 45.96 -11.47 24.43
CA ALA A 8 45.92 -11.31 22.97
C ALA A 8 44.80 -12.17 22.32
N SER A 9 44.54 -13.37 22.82
CA SER A 9 43.42 -14.18 22.37
C SER A 9 42.06 -13.54 22.66
N ARG A 10 41.86 -13.07 23.90
CA ARG A 10 40.60 -12.39 24.31
C ARG A 10 40.32 -11.11 23.53
N SER A 11 41.34 -10.33 23.19
CA SER A 11 41.17 -9.10 22.39
C SER A 11 40.85 -9.39 20.92
N GLY A 12 41.37 -10.48 20.37
CA GLY A 12 41.02 -10.95 19.01
C GLY A 12 39.59 -11.44 18.88
N ASP A 13 39.12 -12.18 19.87
CA ASP A 13 37.72 -12.65 19.90
C ASP A 13 36.74 -11.50 20.13
N ALA A 14 37.09 -10.52 20.92
CA ALA A 14 36.29 -9.32 21.12
C ALA A 14 36.17 -8.49 19.81
N ALA A 15 37.26 -8.33 19.05
CA ALA A 15 37.23 -7.62 17.76
C ALA A 15 36.38 -8.36 16.71
N ARG A 16 36.41 -9.67 16.68
CA ARG A 16 35.55 -10.47 15.80
C ARG A 16 34.07 -10.38 16.22
N GLY A 17 33.79 -10.44 17.52
CA GLY A 17 32.45 -10.25 18.05
C GLY A 17 31.88 -8.89 17.66
N LEU A 18 32.70 -7.83 17.77
CA LEU A 18 32.32 -6.47 17.34
C LEU A 18 32.09 -6.40 15.83
N ALA A 19 32.93 -7.05 15.00
CA ALA A 19 32.71 -7.09 13.55
C ALA A 19 31.38 -7.76 13.18
N VAL A 20 31.03 -8.87 13.85
CA VAL A 20 29.72 -9.54 13.66
C VAL A 20 28.55 -8.63 14.09
N ALA A 21 28.67 -7.91 15.21
CA ALA A 21 27.66 -6.95 15.67
C ALA A 21 27.50 -5.76 14.70
N LEU A 22 28.59 -5.23 14.16
CA LEU A 22 28.55 -4.17 13.14
C LEU A 22 27.92 -4.68 11.83
N THR A 23 28.13 -5.96 11.49
CA THR A 23 27.47 -6.59 10.31
C THR A 23 25.95 -6.64 10.46
N LEU A 24 25.43 -6.80 11.68
CA LEU A 24 24.01 -6.69 11.94
C LEU A 24 23.49 -5.26 11.68
N ALA A 25 24.25 -4.23 12.08
CA ALA A 25 23.88 -2.83 11.83
C ALA A 25 23.90 -2.48 10.33
N THR A 26 24.87 -2.99 9.57
CA THR A 26 24.93 -2.75 8.11
C THR A 26 23.86 -3.55 7.36
N GLY A 27 23.50 -4.74 7.81
CA GLY A 27 22.35 -5.50 7.32
C GLY A 27 21.01 -4.79 7.58
N PHE A 28 20.87 -4.19 8.76
CA PHE A 28 19.71 -3.36 9.12
C PHE A 28 19.55 -2.18 8.14
N SER A 29 20.60 -1.41 7.92
CA SER A 29 20.55 -0.26 7.01
C SER A 29 20.30 -0.68 5.56
N ALA A 30 20.86 -1.81 5.10
CA ALA A 30 20.70 -2.31 3.74
C ALA A 30 19.23 -2.54 3.38
N LEU A 31 18.44 -3.16 4.27
CA LEU A 31 17.04 -3.43 3.99
C LEU A 31 16.15 -2.19 4.16
N VAL A 32 16.51 -1.27 5.04
CA VAL A 32 15.84 0.04 5.10
C VAL A 32 16.03 0.80 3.77
N TYR A 33 17.23 0.76 3.18
CA TYR A 33 17.47 1.34 1.85
C TYR A 33 16.65 0.66 0.77
N GLU A 34 16.57 -0.67 0.75
CA GLU A 34 15.80 -1.42 -0.24
C GLU A 34 14.34 -0.97 -0.25
N VAL A 35 13.70 -0.91 0.92
CA VAL A 35 12.31 -0.45 1.08
C VAL A 35 12.15 1.03 0.69
N ALA A 36 13.11 1.88 1.04
CA ALA A 36 13.05 3.30 0.69
C ALA A 36 13.26 3.52 -0.82
N TRP A 37 14.22 2.82 -1.44
CA TRP A 37 14.48 2.91 -2.89
C TRP A 37 13.34 2.37 -3.73
N GLU A 38 12.69 1.29 -3.31
CA GLU A 38 11.49 0.80 -3.98
C GLU A 38 10.45 1.93 -4.12
N ARG A 39 10.19 2.67 -3.03
CA ARG A 39 9.23 3.77 -3.03
C ARG A 39 9.70 4.99 -3.83
N TYR A 40 10.98 5.36 -3.72
CA TYR A 40 11.55 6.42 -4.56
C TYR A 40 11.43 6.09 -6.06
N LEU A 41 11.72 4.86 -6.43
CA LEU A 41 11.68 4.45 -7.83
C LEU A 41 10.24 4.23 -8.33
N ALA A 42 9.29 3.91 -7.45
CA ALA A 42 7.86 3.93 -7.79
C ALA A 42 7.39 5.33 -8.21
N ILE A 43 7.98 6.41 -7.65
CA ILE A 43 7.70 7.79 -8.10
C ILE A 43 8.19 8.00 -9.54
N LEU A 44 9.33 7.44 -9.93
CA LEU A 44 9.93 7.59 -11.26
C LEU A 44 9.29 6.66 -12.30
N LEU A 45 9.08 5.40 -11.94
CA LEU A 45 8.64 4.34 -12.83
C LEU A 45 7.11 4.14 -12.85
N GLY A 46 6.40 4.69 -11.86
CA GLY A 46 5.00 4.38 -11.57
C GLY A 46 4.86 3.20 -10.60
N SER A 47 3.65 2.96 -10.12
CA SER A 47 3.33 1.88 -9.17
C SER A 47 2.90 0.56 -9.84
N HIS A 48 3.14 0.41 -11.13
CA HIS A 48 2.79 -0.81 -11.87
C HIS A 48 3.81 -1.93 -11.66
N SER A 49 3.41 -3.13 -11.96
CA SER A 49 4.19 -4.37 -11.74
C SER A 49 5.54 -4.37 -12.47
N GLU A 50 5.62 -3.75 -13.65
CA GLU A 50 6.85 -3.57 -14.42
C GLU A 50 7.88 -2.76 -13.63
N ALA A 51 7.43 -1.70 -12.95
CA ALA A 51 8.28 -0.87 -12.13
C ALA A 51 8.86 -1.65 -10.95
N THR A 52 8.00 -2.37 -10.22
CA THR A 52 8.43 -3.21 -9.09
C THR A 52 9.42 -4.30 -9.56
N ALA A 53 9.13 -4.96 -10.68
CA ALA A 53 10.02 -5.97 -11.26
C ALA A 53 11.37 -5.35 -11.69
N ALA A 54 11.36 -4.17 -12.32
CA ALA A 54 12.56 -3.46 -12.72
C ALA A 54 13.42 -3.06 -11.52
N VAL A 55 12.82 -2.47 -10.47
CA VAL A 55 13.53 -2.06 -9.24
C VAL A 55 14.21 -3.26 -8.57
N LEU A 56 13.44 -4.31 -8.33
CA LEU A 56 13.97 -5.53 -7.70
C LEU A 56 15.03 -6.19 -8.59
N GLY A 57 14.79 -6.19 -9.91
CA GLY A 57 15.74 -6.69 -10.90
C GLY A 57 17.08 -5.95 -10.87
N ILE A 58 17.07 -4.62 -10.87
CA ILE A 58 18.28 -3.78 -10.82
C ILE A 58 19.02 -3.98 -9.49
N PHE A 59 18.30 -4.01 -8.37
CA PHE A 59 18.87 -4.23 -7.05
C PHE A 59 19.61 -5.57 -6.95
N LEU A 60 18.95 -6.67 -7.33
CA LEU A 60 19.54 -8.00 -7.31
C LEU A 60 20.68 -8.15 -8.33
N ALA A 61 20.59 -7.52 -9.50
CA ALA A 61 21.67 -7.50 -10.48
C ALA A 61 22.93 -6.82 -9.90
N GLY A 62 22.76 -5.66 -9.23
CA GLY A 62 23.83 -4.94 -8.55
C GLY A 62 24.51 -5.79 -7.46
N LEU A 63 23.71 -6.41 -6.60
CA LEU A 63 24.22 -7.33 -5.57
C LEU A 63 24.97 -8.52 -6.19
N SER A 64 24.39 -9.17 -7.20
CA SER A 64 25.02 -10.32 -7.87
C SER A 64 26.37 -9.96 -8.46
N TYR A 65 26.45 -8.84 -9.18
CA TYR A 65 27.71 -8.34 -9.73
C TYR A 65 28.70 -7.95 -8.62
N GLY A 66 28.21 -7.29 -7.56
CA GLY A 66 29.02 -6.90 -6.39
C GLY A 66 29.66 -8.10 -5.70
N TYR A 67 28.91 -9.17 -5.46
CA TYR A 67 29.44 -10.40 -4.89
C TYR A 67 30.57 -10.99 -5.75
N ALA A 68 30.39 -11.06 -7.06
CA ALA A 68 31.40 -11.54 -7.98
C ALA A 68 32.64 -10.63 -8.02
N LEU A 69 32.44 -9.31 -8.01
CA LEU A 69 33.51 -8.29 -8.02
C LEU A 69 34.35 -8.37 -6.75
N PHE A 70 33.71 -8.27 -5.58
CA PHE A 70 34.41 -8.26 -4.30
C PHE A 70 34.99 -9.62 -3.92
N GLY A 71 34.46 -10.72 -4.45
CA GLY A 71 35.10 -12.02 -4.38
C GLY A 71 36.46 -12.06 -5.12
N ARG A 72 36.58 -11.36 -6.27
CA ARG A 72 37.85 -11.20 -6.97
C ARG A 72 38.79 -10.21 -6.26
N VAL A 73 38.21 -9.11 -5.72
CA VAL A 73 38.96 -8.09 -4.94
C VAL A 73 39.58 -8.72 -3.70
N SER A 74 38.80 -9.51 -2.93
CA SER A 74 39.29 -10.16 -1.72
C SER A 74 40.51 -11.07 -2.02
N ARG A 75 40.44 -11.86 -3.08
CA ARG A 75 41.57 -12.67 -3.53
C ARG A 75 42.80 -11.86 -3.93
N ARG A 76 42.59 -10.73 -4.65
CA ARG A 76 43.71 -9.86 -5.04
C ARG A 76 44.37 -9.20 -3.83
N LEU A 77 43.59 -8.79 -2.84
CA LEU A 77 44.10 -8.22 -1.59
C LEU A 77 44.93 -9.26 -0.82
N VAL A 78 44.44 -10.49 -0.70
CA VAL A 78 45.18 -11.60 -0.09
C VAL A 78 46.51 -11.84 -0.83
N ALA A 79 46.45 -11.96 -2.16
CA ALA A 79 47.65 -12.20 -2.96
C ALA A 79 48.72 -11.10 -2.85
N ARG A 80 48.31 -9.82 -2.71
CA ARG A 80 49.23 -8.67 -2.54
C ARG A 80 49.84 -8.60 -1.16
N SER A 81 49.13 -9.09 -0.14
CA SER A 81 49.58 -9.00 1.26
C SER A 81 50.64 -10.06 1.60
N GLY A 82 50.90 -11.06 0.71
CA GLY A 82 51.88 -12.13 0.89
C GLY A 82 51.54 -13.10 2.03
N PRO A 83 52.48 -13.98 2.43
CA PRO A 83 52.23 -15.01 3.47
C PRO A 83 51.98 -14.42 4.87
N ARG A 84 52.35 -13.17 5.08
CA ARG A 84 52.08 -12.39 6.32
C ARG A 84 50.88 -11.50 6.21
N GLY A 85 49.99 -11.70 5.26
CA GLY A 85 48.82 -10.84 4.97
C GLY A 85 47.95 -10.62 6.20
N GLU A 86 47.75 -9.33 6.53
CA GLU A 86 46.95 -8.95 7.67
C GLU A 86 45.48 -8.93 7.33
N PRO A 87 44.62 -9.64 8.09
CA PRO A 87 43.15 -9.54 7.97
C PRO A 87 42.60 -8.12 8.05
N ALA A 88 43.34 -7.23 8.71
CA ALA A 88 43.04 -5.82 8.88
C ALA A 88 42.81 -5.07 7.56
N HIS A 89 43.51 -5.42 6.48
CA HIS A 89 43.29 -4.80 5.16
C HIS A 89 41.93 -5.09 4.57
N LEU A 90 41.36 -6.29 4.80
CA LEU A 90 40.04 -6.66 4.32
C LEU A 90 38.94 -5.95 5.10
N LEU A 91 39.06 -5.88 6.43
CA LEU A 91 38.11 -5.15 7.29
C LEU A 91 38.15 -3.65 6.98
N ARG A 92 39.33 -3.08 6.77
CA ARG A 92 39.49 -1.68 6.36
C ARG A 92 38.86 -1.42 5.00
N THR A 93 39.05 -2.33 4.01
CA THR A 93 38.43 -2.21 2.70
C THR A 93 36.92 -2.27 2.83
N TYR A 94 36.39 -3.16 3.66
CA TYR A 94 34.96 -3.22 3.93
C TYR A 94 34.45 -1.93 4.59
N GLY A 95 35.18 -1.40 5.58
CA GLY A 95 34.84 -0.12 6.20
C GLY A 95 34.79 1.05 5.22
N ILE A 96 35.70 1.09 4.22
CA ILE A 96 35.67 2.11 3.15
C ILE A 96 34.44 1.92 2.25
N VAL A 97 34.06 0.67 1.97
CA VAL A 97 32.83 0.39 1.22
C VAL A 97 31.59 0.91 1.96
N GLU A 98 31.51 0.67 3.27
CA GLU A 98 30.40 1.15 4.11
C GLU A 98 30.34 2.68 4.19
N ILE A 99 31.51 3.34 4.30
CA ILE A 99 31.60 4.80 4.21
C ILE A 99 31.06 5.29 2.86
N GLY A 100 31.45 4.62 1.77
CA GLY A 100 30.96 4.93 0.42
C GLY A 100 29.43 4.81 0.29
N ILE A 101 28.83 3.74 0.84
CA ILE A 101 27.38 3.57 0.90
C ILE A 101 26.73 4.69 1.71
N GLY A 102 27.28 5.01 2.89
CA GLY A 102 26.77 6.08 3.75
C GLY A 102 26.80 7.45 3.08
N LEU A 103 27.93 7.82 2.44
CA LEU A 103 28.04 9.07 1.68
C LEU A 103 27.05 9.12 0.51
N TYR A 104 26.89 8.01 -0.20
CA TYR A 104 25.91 7.92 -1.28
C TYR A 104 24.49 8.12 -0.76
N ALA A 105 24.14 7.57 0.40
CA ALA A 105 22.81 7.74 1.01
C ALA A 105 22.52 9.22 1.33
N PHE A 106 23.51 10.01 1.73
CA PHE A 106 23.37 11.45 1.92
C PHE A 106 23.20 12.21 0.59
N ALA A 107 23.87 11.77 -0.46
CA ALA A 107 23.75 12.38 -1.79
C ALA A 107 22.46 11.96 -2.52
N PHE A 108 21.90 10.79 -2.21
CA PHE A 108 20.80 10.15 -2.96
C PHE A 108 19.57 11.05 -3.16
N PRO A 109 19.04 11.76 -2.15
CA PRO A 109 17.86 12.61 -2.35
C PRO A 109 18.08 13.71 -3.40
N LEU A 110 19.29 14.29 -3.44
CA LEU A 110 19.65 15.32 -4.42
C LEU A 110 19.81 14.72 -5.83
N VAL A 111 20.49 13.59 -5.93
CA VAL A 111 20.68 12.89 -7.21
C VAL A 111 19.32 12.42 -7.76
N PHE A 112 18.44 11.91 -6.89
CA PHE A 112 17.08 11.53 -7.27
C PHE A 112 16.29 12.72 -7.78
N ALA A 113 16.31 13.87 -7.10
CA ALA A 113 15.62 15.07 -7.54
C ALA A 113 16.09 15.55 -8.93
N ALA A 114 17.40 15.50 -9.18
CA ALA A 114 17.97 15.83 -10.50
C ALA A 114 17.52 14.85 -11.59
N VAL A 115 17.54 13.54 -11.30
CA VAL A 115 17.11 12.48 -12.22
C VAL A 115 15.60 12.59 -12.50
N TRP A 116 14.79 12.83 -11.48
CA TRP A 116 13.35 13.05 -11.60
C TRP A 116 13.05 14.28 -12.49
N SER A 117 13.70 15.41 -12.19
CA SER A 117 13.56 16.63 -13.01
C SER A 117 13.94 16.36 -14.46
N PHE A 118 15.05 15.67 -14.70
CA PHE A 118 15.47 15.29 -16.05
C PHE A 118 14.43 14.41 -16.76
N SER A 119 13.91 13.36 -16.10
CA SER A 119 12.92 12.45 -16.67
C SER A 119 11.63 13.16 -17.10
N VAL A 120 11.12 14.07 -16.25
CA VAL A 120 9.87 14.81 -16.51
C VAL A 120 10.02 15.79 -17.67
N HIS A 121 11.21 16.39 -17.86
CA HIS A 121 11.46 17.34 -18.96
C HIS A 121 11.91 16.69 -20.27
N LEU A 122 12.02 15.36 -20.32
CA LEU A 122 12.33 14.69 -21.60
C LEU A 122 11.19 14.87 -22.60
N PRO A 123 11.49 15.10 -23.89
CA PRO A 123 10.48 15.22 -24.94
C PRO A 123 9.54 14.01 -24.97
N HIS A 124 8.28 14.26 -25.38
CA HIS A 124 7.29 13.21 -25.54
C HIS A 124 7.79 12.12 -26.48
N ARG A 125 7.76 10.87 -26.01
CA ARG A 125 8.22 9.68 -26.72
C ARG A 125 7.17 8.58 -26.53
N PRO A 126 7.19 7.54 -27.38
CA PRO A 126 6.37 6.36 -27.15
C PRO A 126 6.55 5.87 -25.71
N GLU A 127 5.47 5.46 -25.06
CA GLU A 127 5.43 5.12 -23.62
C GLU A 127 6.50 4.07 -23.24
N TRP A 128 6.68 3.02 -24.08
CA TRP A 128 7.69 2.00 -23.87
C TRP A 128 9.11 2.56 -23.83
N LEU A 129 9.42 3.56 -24.67
CA LEU A 129 10.75 4.18 -24.71
C LEU A 129 10.99 5.06 -23.49
N SER A 130 9.96 5.81 -23.08
CA SER A 130 10.00 6.59 -21.85
C SER A 130 10.21 5.69 -20.61
N PHE A 131 9.52 4.56 -20.56
CA PHE A 131 9.71 3.56 -19.50
C PHE A 131 11.13 2.99 -19.51
N ALA A 132 11.66 2.62 -20.70
CA ALA A 132 13.01 2.11 -20.81
C ALA A 132 14.07 3.13 -20.35
N VAL A 133 13.89 4.42 -20.66
CA VAL A 133 14.77 5.49 -20.15
C VAL A 133 14.71 5.57 -18.64
N ASP A 134 13.52 5.54 -18.03
CA ASP A 134 13.36 5.60 -16.58
C ASP A 134 13.95 4.36 -15.88
N VAL A 135 13.88 3.17 -16.50
CA VAL A 135 14.58 1.97 -16.01
C VAL A 135 16.10 2.18 -16.03
N VAL A 136 16.66 2.77 -17.09
CA VAL A 136 18.10 3.09 -17.15
C VAL A 136 18.49 4.13 -16.11
N LEU A 137 17.68 5.17 -15.93
CA LEU A 137 17.89 6.19 -14.89
C LEU A 137 17.82 5.57 -13.48
N SER A 138 16.88 4.67 -13.25
CA SER A 138 16.78 3.89 -12.01
C SER A 138 18.01 3.02 -11.79
N ALA A 139 18.54 2.41 -12.85
CA ALA A 139 19.77 1.63 -12.77
C ALA A 139 20.97 2.51 -12.40
N ILE A 140 21.10 3.69 -12.95
CA ILE A 140 22.14 4.67 -12.59
C ILE A 140 22.02 5.05 -11.11
N LEU A 141 20.80 5.18 -10.58
CA LEU A 141 20.55 5.54 -9.20
C LEU A 141 20.93 4.44 -8.20
N ILE A 142 20.60 3.19 -8.44
CA ILE A 142 20.70 2.14 -7.40
C ILE A 142 21.78 1.08 -7.66
N LEU A 143 22.30 0.92 -8.88
CA LEU A 143 23.42 -0.01 -9.14
C LEU A 143 24.68 0.33 -8.33
N PRO A 144 25.15 1.59 -8.25
CA PRO A 144 26.38 1.89 -7.52
C PRO A 144 26.36 1.44 -6.06
N PRO A 145 25.36 1.82 -5.22
CA PRO A 145 25.32 1.39 -3.83
C PRO A 145 25.06 -0.11 -3.68
N THR A 146 24.25 -0.73 -4.55
CA THR A 146 23.97 -2.18 -4.46
C THR A 146 25.16 -3.03 -4.83
N ILE A 147 26.00 -2.59 -5.78
CA ILE A 147 27.29 -3.22 -6.07
C ILE A 147 28.20 -3.15 -4.85
N LEU A 148 28.28 -2.01 -4.16
CA LEU A 148 29.07 -1.86 -2.94
C LEU A 148 28.56 -2.77 -1.82
N MET A 149 27.24 -2.87 -1.61
CA MET A 149 26.63 -3.79 -0.64
C MET A 149 27.02 -5.25 -0.88
N GLY A 150 27.23 -5.66 -2.14
CA GLY A 150 27.74 -6.97 -2.48
C GLY A 150 29.15 -7.29 -1.94
N GLY A 151 29.85 -6.31 -1.39
CA GLY A 151 31.16 -6.50 -0.74
C GLY A 151 31.10 -7.18 0.62
N THR A 152 29.97 -7.11 1.33
CA THR A 152 29.81 -7.56 2.72
C THR A 152 30.25 -9.02 2.92
N ILE A 153 29.63 -9.95 2.25
CA ILE A 153 29.89 -11.39 2.46
C ILE A 153 31.29 -11.81 2.03
N PRO A 154 31.80 -11.48 0.82
CA PRO A 154 33.13 -11.91 0.40
C PRO A 154 34.27 -11.33 1.26
N LEU A 155 34.22 -10.03 1.61
CA LEU A 155 35.25 -9.36 2.37
C LEU A 155 35.30 -9.82 3.82
N LEU A 156 34.13 -9.90 4.49
CA LEU A 156 34.06 -10.29 5.90
C LEU A 156 34.32 -11.81 6.08
N THR A 157 33.80 -12.66 5.18
CA THR A 157 34.14 -14.11 5.23
C THR A 157 35.64 -14.32 5.17
N GLN A 158 36.35 -13.63 4.26
CA GLN A 158 37.80 -13.74 4.11
C GLN A 158 38.53 -13.08 5.29
N GLY A 159 38.03 -11.94 5.80
CA GLY A 159 38.71 -11.16 6.85
C GLY A 159 38.57 -11.72 8.26
N LEU A 160 37.52 -12.50 8.55
CA LEU A 160 37.25 -13.00 9.89
C LEU A 160 37.69 -14.46 10.11
N ALA A 161 37.81 -15.27 9.05
CA ALA A 161 38.28 -16.62 9.13
C ALA A 161 39.80 -16.69 9.32
N THR A 162 40.26 -17.51 10.24
CA THR A 162 41.69 -17.73 10.51
C THR A 162 42.22 -19.02 9.88
N GLY A 163 41.35 -19.96 9.60
CA GLY A 163 41.70 -21.25 9.02
C GLY A 163 40.50 -21.89 8.34
N LEU A 164 40.72 -23.05 7.70
CA LEU A 164 39.64 -23.83 7.08
C LEU A 164 38.66 -24.35 8.15
N ALA A 165 39.13 -24.64 9.35
CA ALA A 165 38.35 -25.22 10.44
C ALA A 165 37.21 -24.27 10.86
N ASP A 166 37.50 -22.98 11.04
CA ASP A 166 36.59 -21.98 11.53
C ASP A 166 35.85 -21.21 10.41
N SER A 167 36.29 -21.36 9.16
CA SER A 167 35.79 -20.59 8.03
C SER A 167 34.27 -20.74 7.77
N THR A 168 33.73 -21.95 7.94
CA THR A 168 32.27 -22.18 7.79
C THR A 168 31.49 -21.49 8.88
N ARG A 169 31.96 -21.52 10.11
CA ARG A 169 31.34 -20.88 11.26
C ARG A 169 31.28 -19.35 11.06
N PHE A 170 32.42 -18.73 10.74
CA PHE A 170 32.44 -17.28 10.52
C PHE A 170 31.67 -16.85 9.28
N HIS A 171 31.73 -17.64 8.20
CA HIS A 171 30.89 -17.39 7.03
C HIS A 171 29.39 -17.40 7.36
N ALA A 172 28.94 -18.43 8.10
CA ALA A 172 27.55 -18.56 8.51
C ALA A 172 27.15 -17.47 9.52
N LEU A 173 28.03 -17.07 10.43
CA LEU A 173 27.80 -15.96 11.36
C LEU A 173 27.66 -14.63 10.63
N VAL A 174 28.56 -14.31 9.69
CA VAL A 174 28.50 -13.08 8.89
C VAL A 174 27.19 -13.01 8.13
N TYR A 175 26.84 -14.07 7.42
CA TYR A 175 25.61 -14.14 6.66
C TYR A 175 24.38 -14.06 7.57
N GLY A 176 24.35 -14.85 8.63
CA GLY A 176 23.24 -14.89 9.57
C GLY A 176 23.03 -13.56 10.29
N SER A 177 24.10 -12.88 10.72
CA SER A 177 24.02 -11.58 11.40
C SER A 177 23.60 -10.46 10.43
N ASN A 178 24.15 -10.44 9.21
CA ASN A 178 23.70 -9.49 8.18
C ASN A 178 22.21 -9.65 7.89
N THR A 179 21.76 -10.90 7.71
CA THR A 179 20.37 -11.22 7.42
C THR A 179 19.46 -10.95 8.64
N ALA A 180 19.93 -11.20 9.87
CA ALA A 180 19.20 -10.83 11.08
C ALA A 180 19.06 -9.30 11.21
N GLY A 181 20.11 -8.54 10.87
CA GLY A 181 20.02 -7.09 10.74
C GLY A 181 18.94 -6.66 9.75
N ALA A 182 18.94 -7.25 8.57
CA ALA A 182 17.95 -7.00 7.53
C ALA A 182 16.51 -7.29 8.01
N PHE A 183 16.29 -8.34 8.80
CA PHE A 183 14.99 -8.61 9.42
C PHE A 183 14.50 -7.43 10.28
N PHE A 184 15.34 -6.92 11.18
CA PHE A 184 14.98 -5.76 11.99
C PHE A 184 14.82 -4.49 11.14
N GLY A 185 15.61 -4.35 10.07
CA GLY A 185 15.51 -3.25 9.10
C GLY A 185 14.17 -3.21 8.37
N ALA A 186 13.68 -4.37 7.91
CA ALA A 186 12.38 -4.48 7.24
C ALA A 186 11.23 -4.00 8.12
N LEU A 187 11.19 -4.49 9.37
CA LEU A 187 10.17 -4.10 10.32
C LEU A 187 10.31 -2.62 10.72
N ALA A 188 11.52 -2.18 11.03
CA ALA A 188 11.77 -0.79 11.41
C ALA A 188 11.41 0.19 10.29
N ALA A 189 11.71 -0.12 9.04
CA ALA A 189 11.37 0.72 7.89
C ALA A 189 9.86 0.93 7.79
N ALA A 190 9.09 -0.16 7.75
CA ALA A 190 7.65 -0.11 7.52
C ALA A 190 6.86 0.40 8.73
N PHE A 191 7.24 0.03 9.96
CA PHE A 191 6.45 0.34 11.15
C PHE A 191 6.86 1.64 11.87
N PHE A 192 8.11 2.09 11.71
CA PHE A 192 8.65 3.18 12.52
C PHE A 192 9.37 4.28 11.73
N LEU A 193 10.34 3.93 10.88
CA LEU A 193 11.23 4.93 10.27
C LEU A 193 10.52 5.74 9.19
N ILE A 194 9.94 5.09 8.20
CA ILE A 194 9.25 5.78 7.09
C ILE A 194 8.03 6.56 7.58
N PRO A 195 7.15 6.02 8.45
CA PRO A 195 6.02 6.78 8.98
C PRO A 195 6.41 8.05 9.76
N ARG A 196 7.55 8.04 10.46
CA ARG A 196 7.99 9.17 11.30
C ARG A 196 8.92 10.13 10.60
N LEU A 197 9.87 9.61 9.83
CA LEU A 197 10.96 10.40 9.23
C LEU A 197 10.75 10.67 7.74
N GLY A 198 9.78 9.99 7.12
CA GLY A 198 9.65 9.96 5.66
C GLY A 198 10.80 9.16 5.00
N LEU A 199 10.76 9.09 3.67
CA LEU A 199 11.78 8.37 2.90
C LEU A 199 13.15 9.01 3.03
N THR A 200 13.22 10.34 2.88
CA THR A 200 14.47 11.10 2.98
C THR A 200 15.10 10.99 4.36
N GLY A 201 14.33 11.17 5.42
CA GLY A 201 14.83 11.05 6.79
C GLY A 201 15.34 9.65 7.11
N ALA A 202 14.65 8.60 6.64
CA ALA A 202 15.09 7.21 6.79
C ALA A 202 16.42 6.96 6.06
N MET A 203 16.58 7.47 4.83
CA MET A 203 17.82 7.40 4.06
C MET A 203 18.99 8.04 4.80
N LEU A 204 18.82 9.28 5.29
CA LEU A 204 19.85 10.01 6.00
C LEU A 204 20.23 9.32 7.33
N ALA A 205 19.26 8.83 8.07
CA ALA A 205 19.51 8.08 9.31
C ALA A 205 20.35 6.82 9.05
N MET A 206 20.04 6.07 7.99
CA MET A 206 20.81 4.89 7.61
C MET A 206 22.20 5.27 7.07
N GLY A 207 22.33 6.39 6.37
CA GLY A 207 23.62 6.96 5.96
C GLY A 207 24.54 7.19 7.16
N ALA A 208 24.02 7.74 8.25
CA ALA A 208 24.77 7.92 9.49
C ALA A 208 25.18 6.59 10.13
N VAL A 209 24.30 5.58 10.12
CA VAL A 209 24.62 4.23 10.61
C VAL A 209 25.77 3.61 9.81
N ASN A 210 25.72 3.69 8.47
CA ASN A 210 26.80 3.13 7.61
C ASN A 210 28.12 3.89 7.78
N LEU A 211 28.11 5.22 7.93
CA LEU A 211 29.32 5.98 8.21
C LEU A 211 29.93 5.56 9.55
N ALA A 212 29.12 5.45 10.59
CA ALA A 212 29.60 5.03 11.91
C ALA A 212 30.17 3.59 11.88
N ALA A 213 29.45 2.65 11.26
CA ALA A 213 29.92 1.28 11.09
C ALA A 213 31.18 1.21 10.24
N GLY A 214 31.23 1.95 9.13
CA GLY A 214 32.40 2.01 8.26
C GLY A 214 33.65 2.53 8.96
N VAL A 215 33.55 3.63 9.73
CA VAL A 215 34.64 4.17 10.56
C VAL A 215 35.06 3.15 11.62
N ALA A 216 34.10 2.44 12.24
CA ALA A 216 34.43 1.39 13.20
C ALA A 216 35.22 0.26 12.55
N PHE A 217 34.81 -0.22 11.36
CA PHE A 217 35.54 -1.26 10.62
C PHE A 217 36.94 -0.80 10.18
N VAL A 218 37.12 0.45 9.77
CA VAL A 218 38.42 1.00 9.40
C VAL A 218 39.37 1.00 10.60
N ARG A 219 38.85 1.25 11.81
CA ARG A 219 39.66 1.29 13.07
C ARG A 219 39.85 -0.09 13.71
N LEU A 220 39.04 -1.08 13.30
CA LEU A 220 39.05 -2.40 13.89
C LEU A 220 40.36 -3.14 13.51
N GLN A 221 41.22 -3.38 14.49
CA GLN A 221 42.42 -4.20 14.35
C GLN A 221 42.17 -5.55 15.03
N PRO A 222 42.07 -6.67 14.29
CA PRO A 222 42.02 -7.96 14.94
C PRO A 222 43.34 -8.19 15.69
N ALA A 223 43.27 -8.37 16.99
CA ALA A 223 44.46 -8.70 17.80
C ALA A 223 44.99 -10.08 17.35
N GLY A 224 46.23 -10.11 16.97
CA GLY A 224 46.90 -11.28 16.41
C GLY A 224 47.50 -11.05 15.02
N SER A 225 47.66 -9.78 14.62
CA SER A 225 48.27 -9.40 13.33
C SER A 225 49.72 -9.85 13.11
N GLY A 226 50.29 -10.56 14.06
CA GLY A 226 51.63 -11.18 13.91
C GLY A 226 51.60 -12.67 13.52
N ALA A 227 50.46 -13.34 13.60
CA ALA A 227 50.29 -14.69 13.05
C ALA A 227 49.64 -14.51 11.68
N GLY A 228 50.46 -14.27 10.66
CA GLY A 228 50.02 -14.32 9.25
C GLY A 228 49.18 -15.57 9.01
N TRP A 229 48.26 -15.53 8.06
CA TRP A 229 47.55 -16.73 7.63
C TRP A 229 48.55 -17.84 7.48
N ALA A 230 48.55 -18.74 8.53
CA ALA A 230 49.53 -19.81 8.58
C ALA A 230 49.53 -20.51 7.25
N THR A 231 50.74 -20.61 6.67
CA THR A 231 51.11 -21.31 5.46
C THR A 231 49.99 -22.13 4.85
N VAL A 232 49.52 -21.70 3.68
CA VAL A 232 48.46 -22.25 2.84
C VAL A 232 48.04 -23.65 3.30
N GLU A 233 47.07 -23.75 4.18
CA GLU A 233 46.44 -25.01 4.52
C GLU A 233 45.55 -25.41 3.35
N SER A 234 46.20 -25.97 2.29
CA SER A 234 45.46 -26.60 1.22
C SER A 234 45.08 -28.00 1.69
N ASP A 235 43.81 -28.36 1.64
CA ASP A 235 43.41 -29.76 1.75
C ASP A 235 43.72 -30.46 0.42
N PRO A 236 44.81 -31.30 0.39
CA PRO A 236 45.26 -31.97 -0.84
C PRO A 236 44.24 -32.98 -1.39
N ARG A 237 43.17 -33.24 -0.64
CA ARG A 237 42.18 -34.28 -0.97
C ARG A 237 41.04 -33.83 -1.85
N ALA A 238 40.94 -32.56 -2.23
CA ALA A 238 39.80 -32.07 -2.97
C ALA A 238 40.14 -31.27 -4.23
N PRO A 239 40.38 -31.88 -5.38
CA PRO A 239 40.11 -31.18 -6.62
C PRO A 239 38.62 -30.98 -6.67
N VAL A 240 38.14 -29.70 -6.59
CA VAL A 240 36.70 -29.35 -6.65
C VAL A 240 36.17 -29.64 -8.04
N ARG A 241 35.98 -30.94 -8.33
CA ARG A 241 35.23 -31.40 -9.49
C ARG A 241 33.78 -31.07 -9.23
N GLY A 242 33.22 -30.13 -9.96
CA GLY A 242 31.78 -29.86 -9.92
C GLY A 242 31.32 -28.52 -9.40
N VAL A 243 32.18 -27.50 -9.27
CA VAL A 243 31.81 -26.10 -8.88
C VAL A 243 30.66 -25.58 -9.74
N ARG A 244 30.64 -25.90 -11.06
CA ARG A 244 29.55 -25.52 -11.96
C ARG A 244 28.20 -26.13 -11.54
N THR A 245 28.21 -27.38 -11.07
CA THR A 245 26.99 -28.11 -10.68
C THR A 245 26.39 -27.53 -9.39
N PHE A 246 27.26 -27.22 -8.40
CA PHE A 246 26.78 -26.49 -7.20
C PHE A 246 26.28 -25.11 -7.55
N ALA A 247 26.91 -24.41 -8.50
CA ALA A 247 26.45 -23.09 -8.99
C ALA A 247 25.05 -23.17 -9.58
N VAL A 248 24.74 -24.22 -10.38
CA VAL A 248 23.38 -24.42 -10.92
C VAL A 248 22.39 -24.73 -9.78
N ALA A 249 22.76 -25.56 -8.82
CA ALA A 249 21.86 -25.85 -7.70
C ALA A 249 21.52 -24.61 -6.88
N VAL A 250 22.51 -23.74 -6.55
CA VAL A 250 22.24 -22.51 -5.78
C VAL A 250 21.48 -21.46 -6.62
N LEU A 251 21.66 -21.44 -7.95
CA LEU A 251 20.87 -20.60 -8.84
C LEU A 251 19.40 -21.05 -8.81
N LEU A 252 19.12 -22.34 -8.90
CA LEU A 252 17.75 -22.87 -8.82
C LEU A 252 17.12 -22.62 -7.44
N ILE A 253 17.89 -22.73 -6.35
CA ILE A 253 17.42 -22.39 -5.01
C ILE A 253 17.06 -20.89 -4.94
N GLY A 254 17.93 -20.01 -5.44
CA GLY A 254 17.64 -18.57 -5.49
C GLY A 254 16.40 -18.25 -6.29
N PHE A 255 16.26 -18.83 -7.49
CA PHE A 255 15.06 -18.70 -8.32
C PHE A 255 13.80 -19.11 -7.57
N ALA A 256 13.81 -20.31 -7.02
CA ALA A 256 12.65 -20.88 -6.35
C ALA A 256 12.25 -20.05 -5.11
N MET A 257 13.23 -19.66 -4.30
CA MET A 257 12.95 -18.89 -3.07
C MET A 257 12.36 -17.53 -3.35
N MET A 258 12.82 -16.83 -4.38
CA MET A 258 12.25 -15.54 -4.75
C MET A 258 10.87 -15.69 -5.40
N ALA A 259 10.67 -16.66 -6.27
CA ALA A 259 9.35 -16.96 -6.84
C ALA A 259 8.33 -17.35 -5.75
N LEU A 260 8.74 -18.13 -4.74
CA LEU A 260 7.91 -18.45 -3.58
C LEU A 260 7.62 -17.21 -2.73
N GLN A 261 8.60 -16.35 -2.49
CA GLN A 261 8.41 -15.12 -1.71
C GLN A 261 7.36 -14.22 -2.35
N THR A 262 7.43 -13.99 -3.65
CA THR A 262 6.45 -13.18 -4.38
C THR A 262 5.07 -13.82 -4.38
N THR A 263 4.97 -15.13 -4.62
CA THR A 263 3.69 -15.87 -4.57
C THR A 263 3.07 -15.84 -3.17
N ILE A 264 3.84 -16.14 -2.12
CA ILE A 264 3.36 -16.15 -0.73
C ILE A 264 2.96 -14.72 -0.31
N ASN A 265 3.70 -13.69 -0.73
CA ASN A 265 3.32 -12.31 -0.45
C ASN A 265 1.93 -11.98 -1.03
N ARG A 266 1.62 -12.42 -2.24
CA ARG A 266 0.30 -12.24 -2.86
C ARG A 266 -0.79 -13.04 -2.14
N VAL A 267 -0.54 -14.29 -1.79
CA VAL A 267 -1.48 -15.11 -1.02
C VAL A 267 -1.78 -14.48 0.35
N VAL A 268 -0.76 -14.01 1.06
CA VAL A 268 -0.94 -13.35 2.36
C VAL A 268 -1.66 -12.00 2.19
N ALA A 269 -1.40 -11.28 1.11
CA ALA A 269 -2.14 -10.05 0.78
C ALA A 269 -3.64 -10.32 0.52
N LEU A 270 -4.00 -11.43 -0.14
CA LEU A 270 -5.38 -11.88 -0.31
C LEU A 270 -6.03 -12.31 1.01
N ALA A 271 -5.25 -12.80 1.97
CA ALA A 271 -5.74 -13.33 3.25
C ALA A 271 -5.80 -12.27 4.38
N VAL A 272 -4.96 -11.23 4.35
CA VAL A 272 -4.79 -10.22 5.43
C VAL A 272 -5.02 -8.79 4.95
N GLY A 273 -5.08 -8.58 3.64
CA GLY A 273 -5.15 -7.28 2.96
C GLY A 273 -3.78 -6.83 2.44
N ALA A 274 -3.78 -6.22 1.24
CA ALA A 274 -2.60 -5.77 0.50
C ALA A 274 -2.03 -4.44 1.05
N SER A 275 -1.54 -4.44 2.29
CA SER A 275 -0.99 -3.25 2.96
C SER A 275 0.54 -3.28 3.01
N PRO A 276 1.22 -2.12 3.19
CA PRO A 276 2.67 -2.08 3.40
C PRO A 276 3.14 -2.92 4.59
N PHE A 277 2.30 -3.03 5.62
CA PHE A 277 2.58 -3.86 6.80
C PHE A 277 2.56 -5.35 6.46
N THR A 278 1.66 -5.79 5.58
CA THR A 278 1.58 -7.18 5.12
C THR A 278 2.85 -7.56 4.36
N PHE A 279 3.26 -6.72 3.40
CA PHE A 279 4.51 -6.91 2.66
C PHE A 279 5.72 -7.01 3.59
N ALA A 280 5.90 -6.03 4.50
CA ALA A 280 7.01 -6.02 5.44
C ALA A 280 7.02 -7.25 6.37
N THR A 281 5.84 -7.72 6.80
CA THR A 281 5.71 -8.92 7.66
C THR A 281 6.13 -10.18 6.92
N VAL A 282 5.74 -10.35 5.65
CA VAL A 282 6.17 -11.51 4.82
C VAL A 282 7.67 -11.46 4.59
N VAL A 283 8.23 -10.32 4.15
CA VAL A 283 9.67 -10.14 3.94
C VAL A 283 10.45 -10.43 5.22
N ALA A 284 10.01 -9.89 6.36
CA ALA A 284 10.63 -10.12 7.66
C ALA A 284 10.62 -11.62 8.03
N THR A 285 9.52 -12.35 7.78
CA THR A 285 9.44 -13.78 8.02
C THR A 285 10.45 -14.56 7.19
N PHE A 286 10.59 -14.25 5.88
CA PHE A 286 11.57 -14.86 5.01
C PHE A 286 12.99 -14.60 5.48
N VAL A 287 13.30 -13.35 5.75
CA VAL A 287 14.65 -12.91 6.15
C VAL A 287 15.05 -13.48 7.50
N LEU A 288 14.14 -13.48 8.50
CA LEU A 288 14.38 -14.10 9.79
C LEU A 288 14.67 -15.60 9.65
N SER A 289 13.87 -16.29 8.86
CA SER A 289 14.01 -17.74 8.66
C SER A 289 15.36 -18.09 8.03
N ILE A 290 15.79 -17.33 7.01
CA ILE A 290 17.09 -17.47 6.37
C ILE A 290 18.23 -17.23 7.38
N ALA A 291 18.10 -16.19 8.22
CA ALA A 291 19.07 -15.91 9.28
C ALA A 291 19.18 -17.06 10.27
N VAL A 292 18.05 -17.59 10.74
CA VAL A 292 18.00 -18.73 11.68
C VAL A 292 18.69 -19.95 11.05
N GLY A 293 18.36 -20.30 9.81
CA GLY A 293 18.99 -21.43 9.11
C GLY A 293 20.51 -21.29 9.00
N SER A 294 21.01 -20.10 8.69
CA SER A 294 22.45 -19.83 8.62
C SER A 294 23.11 -19.89 10.00
N LEU A 295 22.48 -19.30 11.03
CA LEU A 295 23.02 -19.33 12.40
C LEU A 295 23.05 -20.74 12.96
N VAL A 296 22.08 -21.59 12.67
CA VAL A 296 22.13 -23.02 13.04
C VAL A 296 23.36 -23.72 12.42
N VAL A 297 23.67 -23.44 11.14
CA VAL A 297 24.89 -24.00 10.52
C VAL A 297 26.15 -23.51 11.22
N SER A 298 26.19 -22.28 11.73
CA SER A 298 27.35 -21.73 12.45
C SER A 298 27.62 -22.43 13.78
N ALA A 299 26.61 -23.08 14.36
CA ALA A 299 26.71 -23.81 15.63
C ALA A 299 27.07 -25.29 15.43
N LEU A 300 27.14 -25.78 14.20
CA LEU A 300 27.49 -27.19 13.92
C LEU A 300 29.01 -27.43 13.93
N ASP A 301 29.51 -28.23 14.83
CA ASP A 301 30.93 -28.59 14.89
C ASP A 301 31.33 -29.54 13.73
N ARG A 302 30.43 -30.41 13.34
CA ARG A 302 30.67 -31.42 12.28
C ARG A 302 29.48 -31.46 11.32
N ILE A 303 29.77 -31.35 10.02
CA ILE A 303 28.75 -31.32 8.96
C ILE A 303 28.89 -32.57 8.09
N HIS A 304 27.91 -33.48 8.24
CA HIS A 304 27.89 -34.70 7.44
C HIS A 304 27.47 -34.41 5.98
N PRO A 305 28.06 -35.14 4.97
CA PRO A 305 27.72 -34.96 3.56
C PRO A 305 26.23 -34.98 3.19
N ALA A 306 25.44 -35.73 3.92
CA ALA A 306 24.03 -35.90 3.67
C ALA A 306 23.14 -34.69 4.15
N VAL A 307 23.66 -33.81 5.02
CA VAL A 307 22.88 -32.71 5.59
C VAL A 307 22.35 -31.81 4.50
N LEU A 308 23.19 -31.38 3.56
CA LEU A 308 22.79 -30.48 2.49
C LEU A 308 21.66 -31.03 1.58
N PRO A 309 21.77 -32.25 1.00
CA PRO A 309 20.63 -32.77 0.23
C PRO A 309 19.43 -33.13 1.09
N ALA A 310 19.60 -33.55 2.33
CA ALA A 310 18.48 -33.85 3.22
C ALA A 310 17.64 -32.58 3.55
N THR A 311 18.29 -31.46 3.88
CA THR A 311 17.58 -30.21 4.13
C THR A 311 16.76 -29.77 2.92
N GLN A 312 17.25 -29.93 1.71
CA GLN A 312 16.52 -29.55 0.49
C GLN A 312 15.35 -30.52 0.20
N TRP A 313 15.49 -31.83 0.41
CA TRP A 313 14.36 -32.73 0.26
C TRP A 313 13.29 -32.55 1.34
N CYS A 314 13.67 -32.23 2.58
CA CYS A 314 12.72 -31.86 3.63
C CYS A 314 11.96 -30.58 3.27
N LEU A 315 12.65 -29.57 2.71
CA LEU A 315 12.02 -28.36 2.20
C LEU A 315 10.99 -28.67 1.10
N VAL A 316 11.35 -29.46 0.09
CA VAL A 316 10.44 -29.88 -1.00
C VAL A 316 9.21 -30.59 -0.43
N ALA A 317 9.42 -31.59 0.45
CA ALA A 317 8.32 -32.35 1.04
C ALA A 317 7.35 -31.44 1.85
N TYR A 318 7.91 -30.49 2.61
CA TYR A 318 7.11 -29.52 3.38
C TYR A 318 6.28 -28.61 2.46
N LEU A 319 6.88 -28.07 1.41
CA LEU A 319 6.19 -27.19 0.47
C LEU A 319 5.09 -27.93 -0.31
N LEU A 320 5.30 -29.18 -0.68
CA LEU A 320 4.26 -30.02 -1.28
C LEU A 320 3.05 -30.23 -0.32
N ALA A 321 3.32 -30.38 0.97
CA ALA A 321 2.27 -30.48 1.98
C ALA A 321 1.55 -29.14 2.20
N LEU A 322 2.31 -28.04 2.24
CA LEU A 322 1.79 -26.68 2.46
C LEU A 322 0.84 -26.26 1.34
N GLU A 323 1.06 -26.67 0.09
CA GLU A 323 0.21 -26.32 -1.05
C GLU A 323 -1.27 -26.60 -0.82
N ARG A 324 -1.60 -27.65 -0.04
CA ARG A 324 -2.98 -28.01 0.29
C ARG A 324 -3.65 -27.06 1.29
N VAL A 325 -2.85 -26.34 2.07
CA VAL A 325 -3.35 -25.42 3.12
C VAL A 325 -3.49 -23.98 2.59
N VAL A 326 -2.77 -23.65 1.53
CA VAL A 326 -2.74 -22.31 0.95
C VAL A 326 -4.15 -21.78 0.59
N PRO A 327 -5.04 -22.55 -0.06
CA PRO A 327 -6.39 -22.05 -0.40
C PRO A 327 -7.23 -21.64 0.81
N ASP A 328 -6.98 -22.24 1.98
CA ASP A 328 -7.68 -21.94 3.22
C ASP A 328 -7.02 -20.83 4.06
N SER A 329 -5.99 -20.16 3.53
CA SER A 329 -5.25 -19.09 4.23
C SER A 329 -6.19 -17.95 4.69
N GLY A 330 -7.17 -17.57 3.88
CA GLY A 330 -8.16 -16.55 4.24
C GLY A 330 -8.96 -16.93 5.50
N TYR A 331 -9.34 -18.19 5.65
CA TYR A 331 -10.02 -18.69 6.85
C TYR A 331 -9.12 -18.62 8.10
N TRP A 332 -7.88 -19.08 8.00
CA TRP A 332 -6.98 -19.08 9.15
C TRP A 332 -6.66 -17.67 9.65
N PHE A 333 -6.47 -16.73 8.73
CA PHE A 333 -6.27 -15.33 9.11
C PHE A 333 -7.56 -14.63 9.56
N HIS A 334 -8.74 -15.03 9.05
CA HIS A 334 -10.02 -14.59 9.60
C HIS A 334 -10.20 -15.06 11.06
N LEU A 335 -9.92 -16.34 11.33
CA LEU A 335 -9.97 -16.89 12.69
C LEU A 335 -9.03 -16.11 13.63
N LEU A 336 -7.80 -15.84 13.19
CA LEU A 336 -6.88 -14.99 13.94
C LEU A 336 -7.42 -13.58 14.15
N ARG A 337 -7.98 -12.96 13.09
CA ARG A 337 -8.53 -11.60 13.15
C ARG A 337 -9.71 -11.49 14.12
N SER A 338 -10.59 -12.48 14.12
CA SER A 338 -11.77 -12.52 14.98
C SER A 338 -11.44 -12.64 16.48
N ALA A 339 -10.21 -13.00 16.83
CA ALA A 339 -9.74 -13.00 18.22
C ALA A 339 -9.36 -11.60 18.75
N PHE A 340 -9.31 -10.59 17.89
CA PHE A 340 -8.96 -9.21 18.24
C PHE A 340 -10.16 -8.28 18.12
N ARG A 341 -10.33 -7.38 19.11
CA ARG A 341 -11.33 -6.32 19.05
C ARG A 341 -10.97 -5.25 18.03
N ASP A 342 -11.97 -4.50 17.59
CA ASP A 342 -11.84 -3.41 16.61
C ASP A 342 -11.34 -2.11 17.28
N GLU A 343 -10.22 -2.19 18.02
CA GLU A 343 -9.60 -1.10 18.78
C GLU A 343 -8.26 -0.73 18.14
N PRO A 344 -8.00 0.55 17.83
CA PRO A 344 -6.76 0.99 17.17
C PRO A 344 -5.47 0.59 17.91
N GLU A 345 -5.53 0.44 19.24
CA GLU A 345 -4.42 0.04 20.11
C GLU A 345 -4.00 -1.42 19.85
N LEU A 346 -4.94 -2.26 19.43
CA LEU A 346 -4.70 -3.68 19.12
C LEU A 346 -4.13 -3.92 17.73
N PHE A 347 -3.96 -2.88 16.92
CA PHE A 347 -3.37 -3.00 15.59
C PHE A 347 -1.98 -3.62 15.60
N LEU A 348 -1.06 -3.12 16.43
CA LEU A 348 0.31 -3.67 16.52
C LEU A 348 0.34 -5.08 17.11
N PRO A 349 -0.36 -5.39 18.24
CA PRO A 349 -0.53 -6.76 18.72
C PRO A 349 -1.05 -7.73 17.65
N TYR A 350 -2.08 -7.32 16.88
CA TYR A 350 -2.60 -8.13 15.77
C TYR A 350 -1.54 -8.37 14.68
N ARG A 351 -0.81 -7.33 14.25
CA ARG A 351 0.27 -7.49 13.26
C ARG A 351 1.38 -8.40 13.75
N PHE A 352 1.71 -8.33 15.03
CA PHE A 352 2.66 -9.25 15.66
C PHE A 352 2.12 -10.70 15.69
N ALA A 353 0.83 -10.89 15.96
CA ALA A 353 0.20 -12.21 15.90
C ALA A 353 0.20 -12.77 14.46
N VAL A 354 -0.05 -11.95 13.43
CA VAL A 354 0.10 -12.33 12.01
C VAL A 354 1.53 -12.76 11.71
N PHE A 355 2.53 -12.01 12.19
CA PHE A 355 3.95 -12.38 12.04
C PHE A 355 4.25 -13.73 12.70
N LEU A 356 3.77 -13.98 13.92
CA LEU A 356 3.96 -15.27 14.60
C LEU A 356 3.25 -16.42 13.88
N ALA A 357 2.04 -16.18 13.35
CA ALA A 357 1.32 -17.16 12.54
C ALA A 357 2.10 -17.53 11.26
N LEU A 358 2.66 -16.54 10.56
CA LEU A 358 3.52 -16.79 9.41
C LEU A 358 4.81 -17.54 9.81
N CYS A 359 5.44 -17.15 10.91
CA CYS A 359 6.61 -17.85 11.43
C CYS A 359 6.30 -19.30 11.78
N SER A 360 5.15 -19.61 12.38
CA SER A 360 4.78 -20.97 12.76
C SER A 360 4.71 -21.91 11.54
N VAL A 361 4.37 -21.40 10.38
CA VAL A 361 4.25 -22.16 9.12
C VAL A 361 5.52 -22.09 8.28
N LEU A 362 6.15 -20.92 8.17
CA LEU A 362 7.22 -20.68 7.19
C LEU A 362 8.63 -20.75 7.78
N LEU A 363 8.82 -20.60 9.10
CA LEU A 363 10.17 -20.54 9.69
C LEU A 363 10.98 -21.81 9.38
N LEU A 364 10.41 -22.98 9.61
CA LEU A 364 11.13 -24.25 9.39
C LEU A 364 11.55 -24.46 7.93
N PRO A 365 10.63 -24.43 6.94
CA PRO A 365 11.03 -24.68 5.54
C PRO A 365 12.01 -23.60 5.03
N LEU A 366 11.81 -22.34 5.37
CA LEU A 366 12.69 -21.27 4.91
C LEU A 366 14.05 -21.30 5.61
N ALA A 367 14.14 -21.76 6.86
CA ALA A 367 15.41 -21.97 7.57
C ALA A 367 16.21 -23.12 6.91
N LEU A 368 15.55 -24.19 6.46
CA LEU A 368 16.22 -25.25 5.68
C LEU A 368 16.83 -24.71 4.39
N SER A 369 16.16 -23.79 3.71
CA SER A 369 16.71 -23.08 2.56
C SER A 369 17.86 -22.16 2.95
N GLY A 370 17.71 -21.38 4.05
CA GLY A 370 18.73 -20.46 4.56
C GLY A 370 20.05 -21.15 4.94
N ALA A 371 19.99 -22.42 5.33
CA ALA A 371 21.15 -23.25 5.59
C ALA A 371 21.92 -23.64 4.31
N ALA A 372 21.29 -23.60 3.13
CA ALA A 372 21.88 -24.13 1.89
C ALA A 372 23.20 -23.44 1.50
N LEU A 373 23.25 -22.11 1.53
CA LEU A 373 24.44 -21.35 1.12
C LEU A 373 25.66 -21.61 2.02
N PRO A 374 25.57 -21.54 3.36
CA PRO A 374 26.65 -21.93 4.25
C PRO A 374 27.09 -23.41 4.08
N LEU A 375 26.14 -24.32 3.86
CA LEU A 375 26.45 -25.72 3.62
C LEU A 375 27.17 -25.97 2.27
N VAL A 376 26.77 -25.25 1.20
CA VAL A 376 27.47 -25.29 -0.09
C VAL A 376 28.85 -24.65 0.04
N PHE A 377 28.97 -23.52 0.76
CA PHE A 377 30.26 -22.92 1.07
C PHE A 377 31.19 -23.93 1.79
N HIS A 378 30.68 -24.64 2.80
CA HIS A 378 31.42 -25.69 3.52
C HIS A 378 31.98 -26.77 2.57
N ARG A 379 31.24 -27.08 1.50
CA ARG A 379 31.66 -28.11 0.51
C ARG A 379 32.66 -27.57 -0.49
N LEU A 380 32.70 -26.31 -0.76
CA LEU A 380 33.52 -25.71 -1.81
C LEU A 380 34.79 -25.02 -1.27
N ARG A 381 34.93 -24.84 0.04
CA ARG A 381 36.10 -24.25 0.67
C ARG A 381 37.30 -25.21 0.60
N ASN A 382 38.44 -24.81 0.02
CA ASN A 382 39.62 -25.63 -0.18
C ASN A 382 40.88 -24.95 0.31
N GLU A 383 40.97 -23.61 0.21
CA GLU A 383 42.13 -22.80 0.52
C GLU A 383 41.71 -21.60 1.32
N VAL A 384 42.41 -21.27 2.38
CA VAL A 384 42.12 -20.09 3.22
C VAL A 384 42.17 -18.80 2.43
N GLY A 385 43.09 -18.68 1.45
CA GLY A 385 43.18 -17.46 0.62
C GLY A 385 42.09 -17.30 -0.44
N GLU A 386 41.23 -18.31 -0.68
CA GLU A 386 40.19 -18.30 -1.69
C GLU A 386 38.75 -18.18 -1.09
N LEU A 387 38.61 -18.10 0.23
CA LEU A 387 37.31 -18.15 0.91
C LEU A 387 36.36 -17.05 0.42
N GLY A 388 36.82 -15.83 0.31
CA GLY A 388 36.01 -14.70 -0.19
C GLY A 388 35.59 -14.87 -1.66
N ARG A 389 36.46 -15.48 -2.50
CA ARG A 389 36.14 -15.79 -3.89
C ARG A 389 35.07 -16.89 -4.00
N VAL A 390 35.17 -17.91 -3.18
CA VAL A 390 34.18 -19.01 -3.12
C VAL A 390 32.84 -18.44 -2.66
N ALA A 391 32.81 -17.67 -1.57
CA ALA A 391 31.60 -17.01 -1.10
C ALA A 391 31.01 -16.09 -2.18
N GLY A 392 31.81 -15.18 -2.75
CA GLY A 392 31.33 -14.27 -3.80
C GLY A 392 30.72 -14.98 -4.99
N ARG A 393 31.29 -16.13 -5.43
CA ARG A 393 30.74 -16.92 -6.52
C ARG A 393 29.40 -17.57 -6.19
N ILE A 394 29.29 -18.17 -5.00
CA ILE A 394 28.06 -18.84 -4.54
C ILE A 394 26.92 -17.81 -4.45
N TYR A 395 27.18 -16.66 -3.79
CA TYR A 395 26.16 -15.63 -3.59
C TYR A 395 25.79 -14.95 -4.91
N SER A 396 26.75 -14.67 -5.79
CA SER A 396 26.45 -14.13 -7.11
C SER A 396 25.49 -15.05 -7.90
N GLN A 397 25.74 -16.37 -7.89
CA GLN A 397 24.86 -17.32 -8.61
C GLN A 397 23.49 -17.46 -7.95
N ASN A 398 23.43 -17.48 -6.62
CA ASN A 398 22.16 -17.50 -5.90
C ASN A 398 21.34 -16.23 -6.18
N THR A 399 21.97 -15.07 -6.11
CA THR A 399 21.29 -13.79 -6.34
C THR A 399 20.89 -13.61 -7.81
N LEU A 400 21.67 -14.16 -8.75
CA LEU A 400 21.23 -14.24 -10.15
C LEU A 400 19.99 -15.13 -10.29
N GLY A 401 19.95 -16.24 -9.56
CA GLY A 401 18.75 -17.06 -9.46
C GLY A 401 17.57 -16.28 -8.89
N SER A 402 17.78 -15.54 -7.79
CA SER A 402 16.74 -14.69 -7.18
C SER A 402 16.25 -13.61 -8.15
N LEU A 403 17.15 -12.99 -8.91
CA LEU A 403 16.78 -12.06 -9.99
C LEU A 403 15.85 -12.72 -11.01
N LEU A 404 16.19 -13.91 -11.49
CA LEU A 404 15.36 -14.65 -12.44
C LEU A 404 14.02 -15.06 -11.78
N GLY A 405 14.02 -15.42 -10.50
CA GLY A 405 12.79 -15.72 -9.74
C GLY A 405 11.86 -14.53 -9.60
N ALA A 406 12.41 -13.34 -9.35
CA ALA A 406 11.64 -12.10 -9.28
C ALA A 406 11.05 -11.72 -10.64
N LEU A 407 11.88 -11.72 -11.70
CA LEU A 407 11.44 -11.30 -13.03
C LEU A 407 10.50 -12.34 -13.69
N LEU A 408 10.78 -13.62 -13.56
CA LEU A 408 9.93 -14.66 -14.14
C LEU A 408 8.77 -15.00 -13.22
N GLY A 409 9.04 -15.41 -11.97
CA GLY A 409 7.98 -15.85 -11.03
C GLY A 409 7.13 -14.72 -10.48
N GLY A 410 7.69 -13.53 -10.27
CA GLY A 410 6.97 -12.38 -9.76
C GLY A 410 6.27 -11.53 -10.83
N TYR A 411 6.64 -11.69 -12.10
CA TYR A 411 6.11 -10.85 -13.17
C TYR A 411 5.80 -11.64 -14.46
N ALA A 412 6.81 -12.10 -15.20
CA ALA A 412 6.61 -12.54 -16.58
C ALA A 412 5.70 -13.78 -16.72
N LEU A 413 5.84 -14.77 -15.84
CA LEU A 413 5.02 -15.99 -15.91
C LEU A 413 3.54 -15.72 -15.60
N LEU A 414 3.23 -14.68 -14.84
CA LEU A 414 1.86 -14.31 -14.48
C LEU A 414 1.04 -13.74 -15.65
N PHE A 415 1.63 -13.54 -16.83
CA PHE A 415 0.86 -13.25 -18.05
C PHE A 415 0.17 -14.51 -18.62
N TRP A 416 0.63 -15.70 -18.24
CA TRP A 416 0.14 -16.97 -18.81
C TRP A 416 -0.21 -18.00 -17.75
N LEU A 417 0.25 -17.83 -16.51
CA LEU A 417 0.14 -18.79 -15.43
C LEU A 417 -0.43 -18.13 -14.18
N GLU A 418 -1.32 -18.83 -13.51
CA GLU A 418 -1.85 -18.44 -12.22
C GLU A 418 -0.83 -18.66 -11.08
N LEU A 419 -1.06 -18.06 -9.92
CA LEU A 419 -0.17 -18.13 -8.74
C LEU A 419 0.18 -19.57 -8.33
N HIS A 420 -0.77 -20.49 -8.41
CA HIS A 420 -0.51 -21.89 -8.05
C HIS A 420 0.48 -22.58 -9.01
N HIS A 421 0.48 -22.23 -10.28
CA HIS A 421 1.45 -22.76 -11.24
C HIS A 421 2.87 -22.23 -10.95
N VAL A 422 2.99 -20.94 -10.61
CA VAL A 422 4.27 -20.34 -10.22
C VAL A 422 4.82 -20.99 -8.96
N TYR A 423 3.95 -21.25 -7.96
CA TYR A 423 4.32 -22.00 -6.76
C TYR A 423 4.87 -23.38 -7.11
N ARG A 424 4.17 -24.13 -7.96
CA ARG A 424 4.58 -25.49 -8.40
C ARG A 424 5.90 -25.47 -9.15
N LEU A 425 6.11 -24.49 -10.03
CA LEU A 425 7.39 -24.34 -10.74
C LEU A 425 8.56 -24.08 -9.79
N ALA A 426 8.33 -23.26 -8.75
CA ALA A 426 9.34 -23.00 -7.73
C ALA A 426 9.67 -24.29 -6.93
N VAL A 427 8.66 -25.07 -6.53
CA VAL A 427 8.87 -26.36 -5.84
C VAL A 427 9.59 -27.36 -6.74
N LEU A 428 9.26 -27.42 -8.03
CA LEU A 428 9.96 -28.26 -9.01
C LEU A 428 11.44 -27.86 -9.16
N ALA A 429 11.73 -26.55 -9.22
CA ALA A 429 13.11 -26.07 -9.27
C ALA A 429 13.91 -26.46 -8.02
N LEU A 430 13.30 -26.44 -6.84
CA LEU A 430 13.91 -26.95 -5.60
C LEU A 430 14.13 -28.47 -5.64
N ALA A 431 13.18 -29.23 -6.17
CA ALA A 431 13.33 -30.69 -6.32
C ALA A 431 14.49 -31.05 -7.26
N VAL A 432 14.63 -30.31 -8.38
CA VAL A 432 15.78 -30.46 -9.29
C VAL A 432 17.08 -30.09 -8.59
N ALA A 433 17.12 -28.97 -7.83
CA ALA A 433 18.29 -28.60 -7.05
C ALA A 433 18.66 -29.68 -6.01
N ALA A 434 17.68 -30.21 -5.27
CA ALA A 434 17.87 -31.30 -4.31
C ALA A 434 18.41 -32.59 -4.96
N ALA A 435 17.91 -32.93 -6.15
CA ALA A 435 18.41 -34.06 -6.92
C ALA A 435 19.89 -33.87 -7.35
N ILE A 436 20.21 -32.66 -7.88
CA ILE A 436 21.61 -32.30 -8.24
C ILE A 436 22.53 -32.42 -7.03
N LEU A 437 22.13 -31.88 -5.88
CA LEU A 437 22.91 -31.94 -4.65
C LEU A 437 23.06 -33.37 -4.12
N THR A 438 22.02 -34.20 -4.24
CA THR A 438 22.08 -35.63 -3.88
C THR A 438 23.09 -36.38 -4.74
N LEU A 439 23.07 -36.18 -6.07
CA LEU A 439 24.01 -36.82 -6.99
C LEU A 439 25.47 -36.41 -6.70
N ARG A 440 25.70 -35.20 -6.20
CA ARG A 440 27.04 -34.68 -5.89
C ARG A 440 27.54 -35.07 -4.50
N CYS A 441 26.67 -34.98 -3.48
CA CYS A 441 27.05 -35.24 -2.10
C CYS A 441 27.01 -36.73 -1.76
N LEU A 442 26.13 -37.51 -2.44
CA LEU A 442 25.87 -38.92 -2.17
C LEU A 442 25.89 -39.76 -3.48
N PRO A 443 27.01 -39.85 -4.20
CA PRO A 443 27.05 -40.47 -5.55
C PRO A 443 26.61 -41.92 -5.58
N ARG A 444 26.72 -42.63 -4.44
CA ARG A 444 26.26 -44.03 -4.32
C ARG A 444 24.73 -44.15 -4.19
N ARG A 445 23.99 -43.06 -3.92
CA ARG A 445 22.55 -43.05 -3.72
C ARG A 445 21.80 -42.36 -4.87
N ARG A 446 22.18 -42.62 -6.13
CA ARG A 446 21.56 -42.05 -7.34
C ARG A 446 20.05 -42.32 -7.41
N GLY A 447 19.61 -43.48 -6.94
CA GLY A 447 18.19 -43.82 -6.89
C GLY A 447 17.34 -42.86 -6.05
N LEU A 448 17.91 -42.33 -4.95
CA LEU A 448 17.19 -41.29 -4.16
C LEU A 448 17.01 -39.99 -4.91
N ALA A 449 17.97 -39.56 -5.74
CA ALA A 449 17.83 -38.34 -6.53
C ALA A 449 16.74 -38.50 -7.59
N VAL A 450 16.76 -39.62 -8.34
CA VAL A 450 15.77 -39.86 -9.41
C VAL A 450 14.39 -40.17 -8.80
N GLY A 451 14.32 -41.01 -7.80
CA GLY A 451 13.07 -41.38 -7.13
C GLY A 451 12.41 -40.16 -6.47
N GLY A 452 13.18 -39.34 -5.73
CA GLY A 452 12.67 -38.14 -5.10
C GLY A 452 12.13 -37.11 -6.11
N LEU A 453 12.87 -36.92 -7.25
CA LEU A 453 12.40 -35.98 -8.30
C LEU A 453 11.13 -36.52 -8.98
N LEU A 454 11.06 -37.79 -9.31
CA LEU A 454 9.85 -38.39 -9.88
C LEU A 454 8.67 -38.31 -8.92
N THR A 455 8.89 -38.59 -7.63
CA THR A 455 7.84 -38.46 -6.61
C THR A 455 7.34 -37.01 -6.52
N ALA A 456 8.25 -36.04 -6.47
CA ALA A 456 7.85 -34.61 -6.43
C ALA A 456 7.04 -34.23 -7.69
N LEU A 457 7.46 -34.65 -8.87
CA LEU A 457 6.74 -34.41 -10.13
C LEU A 457 5.37 -35.08 -10.13
N VAL A 458 5.25 -36.32 -9.73
CA VAL A 458 3.96 -37.02 -9.65
C VAL A 458 3.02 -36.34 -8.67
N VAL A 459 3.51 -35.96 -7.48
CA VAL A 459 2.70 -35.24 -6.49
C VAL A 459 2.21 -33.89 -7.05
N LEU A 460 3.11 -33.09 -7.69
CA LEU A 460 2.74 -31.81 -8.27
C LEU A 460 1.67 -31.91 -9.37
N VAL A 461 1.70 -32.98 -10.16
CA VAL A 461 0.70 -33.24 -11.21
C VAL A 461 -0.62 -33.71 -10.61
N LEU A 462 -0.61 -34.47 -9.52
CA LEU A 462 -1.82 -34.99 -8.88
C LEU A 462 -2.49 -34.01 -7.91
N LEU A 463 -1.78 -32.95 -7.47
CA LEU A 463 -2.38 -31.94 -6.61
C LEU A 463 -3.47 -31.15 -7.38
N PRO A 464 -4.65 -30.93 -6.75
CA PRO A 464 -5.70 -30.12 -7.37
C PRO A 464 -5.25 -28.67 -7.52
N ALA A 465 -5.85 -27.93 -8.45
CA ALA A 465 -5.69 -26.48 -8.53
C ALA A 465 -6.25 -25.80 -7.26
N TRP A 466 -5.78 -24.60 -6.96
CA TRP A 466 -6.33 -23.85 -5.83
C TRP A 466 -7.78 -23.44 -6.11
N SER A 467 -8.63 -23.49 -5.06
CA SER A 467 -10.01 -23.02 -5.16
C SER A 467 -10.05 -21.51 -5.29
N ILE A 468 -10.34 -21.01 -6.49
CA ILE A 468 -10.44 -19.58 -6.77
C ILE A 468 -11.38 -18.87 -5.80
N PRO A 469 -12.63 -19.35 -5.54
CA PRO A 469 -13.55 -18.68 -4.62
C PRO A 469 -12.96 -18.53 -3.20
N ARG A 470 -12.20 -19.52 -2.71
CA ARG A 470 -11.62 -19.48 -1.37
C ARG A 470 -10.47 -18.48 -1.29
N VAL A 471 -9.61 -18.50 -2.29
CA VAL A 471 -8.43 -17.59 -2.33
C VAL A 471 -8.85 -16.14 -2.49
N THR A 472 -9.89 -15.88 -3.30
CA THR A 472 -10.37 -14.51 -3.60
C THR A 472 -11.57 -14.08 -2.74
N ALA A 473 -11.93 -14.84 -1.70
CA ALA A 473 -13.10 -14.60 -0.84
C ALA A 473 -13.13 -13.24 -0.15
N GLY A 474 -11.99 -12.57 0.03
CA GLY A 474 -11.92 -11.31 0.77
C GLY A 474 -12.25 -11.45 2.27
N ALA A 475 -12.01 -12.64 2.83
CA ALA A 475 -12.32 -12.96 4.23
C ALA A 475 -11.63 -12.02 5.25
N PHE A 476 -10.56 -11.34 4.86
CA PHE A 476 -9.85 -10.35 5.70
C PHE A 476 -10.71 -9.14 6.09
N ARG A 477 -11.81 -8.88 5.39
CA ARG A 477 -12.77 -7.82 5.72
C ARG A 477 -13.77 -8.26 6.81
N ALA A 478 -13.94 -9.56 7.05
CA ALA A 478 -14.76 -10.09 8.12
C ALA A 478 -13.99 -10.02 9.45
N ARG A 479 -14.24 -8.99 10.25
CA ARG A 479 -13.52 -8.70 11.50
C ARG A 479 -13.99 -9.51 12.68
N GLN A 480 -15.26 -9.88 12.68
CA GLN A 480 -15.91 -10.62 13.75
C GLN A 480 -16.27 -12.03 13.32
N PRO A 481 -16.44 -12.98 14.27
CA PRO A 481 -16.90 -14.32 13.94
C PRO A 481 -18.22 -14.28 13.17
N ARG A 482 -18.31 -15.13 12.17
CA ARG A 482 -19.51 -15.35 11.35
C ARG A 482 -19.96 -16.80 11.48
N THR A 483 -21.11 -17.14 10.92
CA THR A 483 -21.60 -18.53 10.83
C THR A 483 -20.50 -19.41 10.23
N GLY A 484 -20.20 -20.53 10.85
CA GLY A 484 -19.20 -21.49 10.42
C GLY A 484 -17.74 -21.14 10.79
N THR A 485 -17.45 -19.97 11.42
CA THR A 485 -16.07 -19.57 11.78
C THR A 485 -15.36 -20.64 12.63
N PHE A 486 -16.05 -21.28 13.55
CA PHE A 486 -15.48 -22.27 14.47
C PHE A 486 -15.69 -23.73 14.04
N ASP A 487 -16.38 -23.95 12.89
CA ASP A 487 -16.71 -25.29 12.38
C ASP A 487 -15.73 -25.77 11.30
N GLY A 488 -14.68 -24.99 11.04
CA GLY A 488 -13.63 -25.31 10.08
C GLY A 488 -13.78 -24.61 8.73
N PRO A 489 -12.73 -24.69 7.86
CA PRO A 489 -12.70 -23.93 6.61
C PRO A 489 -13.86 -24.27 5.65
N GLY A 490 -14.30 -25.53 5.61
CA GLY A 490 -15.41 -25.95 4.75
C GLY A 490 -16.71 -25.23 5.11
N ALA A 491 -17.12 -25.31 6.38
CA ALA A 491 -18.35 -24.68 6.88
C ALA A 491 -18.29 -23.15 6.79
N PHE A 492 -17.12 -22.58 7.08
CA PHE A 492 -16.92 -21.13 6.95
C PHE A 492 -17.14 -20.65 5.51
N TYR A 493 -16.48 -21.28 4.53
CA TYR A 493 -16.60 -20.83 3.13
C TYR A 493 -18.00 -21.13 2.55
N GLU A 494 -18.66 -22.20 2.96
CA GLU A 494 -20.04 -22.46 2.57
C GLU A 494 -21.00 -21.39 3.08
N ALA A 495 -20.84 -20.96 4.35
CA ALA A 495 -21.65 -19.90 4.93
C ALA A 495 -21.29 -18.51 4.37
N PHE A 496 -20.00 -18.27 4.05
CA PHE A 496 -19.49 -16.97 3.62
C PHE A 496 -19.73 -16.69 2.14
N LEU A 497 -19.59 -17.69 1.28
CA LEU A 497 -19.70 -17.58 -0.18
C LEU A 497 -21.01 -18.16 -0.75
N GLY A 498 -21.78 -18.81 0.09
CA GLY A 498 -22.98 -19.56 -0.35
C GLY A 498 -22.65 -20.90 -1.03
N PRO A 499 -23.68 -21.64 -1.42
CA PRO A 499 -23.52 -22.94 -2.08
C PRO A 499 -23.02 -22.75 -3.53
N ARG A 500 -22.00 -23.52 -3.91
CA ARG A 500 -21.43 -23.57 -5.27
C ARG A 500 -20.92 -22.22 -5.80
N PRO A 501 -20.04 -21.54 -5.08
CA PRO A 501 -19.52 -20.23 -5.45
C PRO A 501 -18.78 -20.22 -6.80
N GLU A 502 -18.24 -21.36 -7.24
CA GLU A 502 -17.56 -21.51 -8.54
C GLU A 502 -18.47 -21.18 -9.74
N ARG A 503 -19.79 -21.39 -9.61
CA ARG A 503 -20.75 -21.11 -10.69
C ARG A 503 -20.97 -19.62 -10.94
N ASN A 504 -20.62 -18.79 -9.97
CA ASN A 504 -20.75 -17.34 -10.06
C ASN A 504 -19.51 -16.67 -10.68
N ILE A 505 -18.41 -17.41 -10.87
CA ILE A 505 -17.18 -16.86 -11.45
C ILE A 505 -17.30 -16.86 -12.96
N LEU A 506 -17.26 -15.66 -13.56
CA LEU A 506 -17.22 -15.44 -14.99
C LEU A 506 -15.81 -15.32 -15.55
N PHE A 507 -14.87 -14.83 -14.73
CA PHE A 507 -13.50 -14.58 -15.11
C PHE A 507 -12.59 -14.62 -13.89
N HIS A 508 -11.39 -15.13 -14.09
CA HIS A 508 -10.31 -15.08 -13.09
C HIS A 508 -8.97 -14.92 -13.78
N ASP A 509 -8.12 -14.09 -13.19
CA ASP A 509 -6.78 -13.82 -13.70
C ASP A 509 -5.85 -13.36 -12.57
N ASP A 510 -4.75 -14.07 -12.40
CA ASP A 510 -3.65 -13.66 -11.54
C ASP A 510 -2.63 -12.87 -12.37
N ASP A 511 -2.96 -11.63 -12.71
CA ASP A 511 -2.04 -10.80 -13.49
C ASP A 511 -0.85 -10.31 -12.64
N PRO A 512 0.21 -9.77 -13.25
CA PRO A 512 1.35 -9.26 -12.50
C PRO A 512 1.03 -8.17 -11.48
N SER A 513 -0.03 -7.38 -11.67
CA SER A 513 -0.41 -6.25 -10.83
C SER A 513 -1.43 -6.63 -9.74
N ALA A 514 -2.39 -7.51 -10.09
CA ALA A 514 -3.51 -7.85 -9.22
C ALA A 514 -4.01 -9.28 -9.46
N THR A 515 -4.81 -9.77 -8.52
CA THR A 515 -5.69 -10.93 -8.72
C THR A 515 -7.08 -10.39 -9.01
N VAL A 516 -7.56 -10.57 -10.24
CA VAL A 516 -8.84 -10.05 -10.72
C VAL A 516 -9.84 -11.19 -10.91
N THR A 517 -11.03 -11.02 -10.35
CA THR A 517 -12.12 -12.00 -10.51
C THR A 517 -13.41 -11.24 -10.83
N VAL A 518 -14.17 -11.68 -11.83
CA VAL A 518 -15.51 -11.17 -12.10
C VAL A 518 -16.52 -12.21 -11.69
N VAL A 519 -17.49 -11.80 -10.88
CA VAL A 519 -18.56 -12.67 -10.39
C VAL A 519 -19.93 -12.12 -10.78
N THR A 520 -20.90 -13.03 -10.96
CA THR A 520 -22.31 -12.64 -11.08
C THR A 520 -22.86 -12.22 -9.72
N THR A 521 -23.69 -11.19 -9.70
CA THR A 521 -24.50 -10.76 -8.55
C THR A 521 -26.00 -10.98 -8.81
N PRO A 522 -26.87 -10.93 -7.79
CA PRO A 522 -28.31 -11.05 -8.01
C PRO A 522 -28.83 -10.06 -9.07
N GLY A 523 -29.83 -10.46 -9.85
CA GLY A 523 -30.42 -9.61 -10.91
C GLY A 523 -29.57 -9.48 -12.16
N GLU A 524 -28.73 -10.47 -12.49
CA GLU A 524 -27.80 -10.47 -13.64
C GLU A 524 -26.72 -9.40 -13.59
N GLY A 525 -26.50 -8.80 -12.44
CA GLY A 525 -25.41 -7.85 -12.18
C GLY A 525 -24.04 -8.53 -12.18
N ARG A 526 -23.00 -7.72 -12.18
CA ARG A 526 -21.60 -8.16 -12.15
C ARG A 526 -20.75 -7.31 -11.22
N ALA A 527 -19.94 -7.98 -10.42
CA ALA A 527 -18.95 -7.33 -9.58
C ALA A 527 -17.54 -7.69 -10.03
N ILE A 528 -16.65 -6.70 -10.05
CA ILE A 528 -15.22 -6.89 -10.22
C ILE A 528 -14.55 -6.91 -8.85
N ILE A 529 -13.82 -7.99 -8.58
CA ILE A 529 -13.11 -8.22 -7.33
C ILE A 529 -11.62 -8.13 -7.62
N VAL A 530 -10.94 -7.18 -7.00
CA VAL A 530 -9.51 -6.96 -7.14
C VAL A 530 -8.83 -7.23 -5.80
N ASN A 531 -7.87 -8.15 -5.79
CA ASN A 531 -7.16 -8.59 -4.58
C ASN A 531 -8.10 -8.99 -3.41
N GLY A 532 -9.22 -9.64 -3.73
CA GLY A 532 -10.20 -10.12 -2.75
C GLY A 532 -11.18 -9.04 -2.24
N LYS A 533 -11.21 -7.85 -2.84
CA LYS A 533 -12.15 -6.77 -2.53
C LYS A 533 -12.96 -6.40 -3.77
N SER A 534 -14.27 -6.18 -3.63
CA SER A 534 -15.07 -5.57 -4.69
C SER A 534 -14.62 -4.13 -4.92
N ASP A 535 -14.21 -3.83 -6.15
CA ASP A 535 -13.84 -2.49 -6.61
C ASP A 535 -14.88 -1.93 -7.60
N GLY A 536 -16.05 -2.53 -7.67
CA GLY A 536 -17.20 -2.06 -8.41
C GLY A 536 -18.24 -3.18 -8.62
N ASN A 537 -19.50 -2.83 -8.44
CA ASN A 537 -20.65 -3.69 -8.65
C ASN A 537 -21.72 -2.96 -9.46
N VAL A 538 -22.09 -3.52 -10.59
CA VAL A 538 -23.12 -2.98 -11.49
C VAL A 538 -24.31 -3.93 -11.48
N PRO A 539 -25.52 -3.48 -11.16
CA PRO A 539 -25.97 -2.09 -11.02
C PRO A 539 -25.92 -1.47 -9.61
N ASP A 540 -25.52 -2.18 -8.57
CA ASP A 540 -25.73 -1.75 -7.18
C ASP A 540 -24.97 -0.47 -6.78
N GLU A 541 -23.81 -0.22 -7.40
CA GLU A 541 -22.95 0.95 -7.11
C GLU A 541 -22.96 2.00 -8.23
N ASN A 542 -23.94 1.94 -9.15
CA ASN A 542 -24.03 2.85 -10.30
C ASN A 542 -24.01 4.33 -9.94
N VAL A 543 -24.66 4.70 -8.82
CA VAL A 543 -24.76 6.11 -8.40
C VAL A 543 -23.37 6.75 -8.25
N THR A 544 -22.46 6.06 -7.56
CA THR A 544 -21.09 6.56 -7.35
C THR A 544 -20.33 6.65 -8.66
N MET A 545 -20.36 5.57 -9.47
CA MET A 545 -19.62 5.48 -10.73
C MET A 545 -20.14 6.45 -11.80
N VAL A 546 -21.43 6.72 -11.82
CA VAL A 546 -22.01 7.72 -12.73
C VAL A 546 -21.71 9.13 -12.25
N LEU A 547 -21.92 9.43 -10.96
CA LEU A 547 -21.73 10.79 -10.43
C LEU A 547 -20.27 11.25 -10.46
N ILE A 548 -19.29 10.35 -10.29
CA ILE A 548 -17.87 10.73 -10.37
C ILE A 548 -17.47 11.25 -11.76
N GLY A 549 -18.15 10.78 -12.82
CA GLY A 549 -18.00 11.32 -14.16
C GLY A 549 -18.87 12.55 -14.42
N LEU A 550 -20.15 12.48 -14.08
CA LEU A 550 -21.12 13.52 -14.43
C LEU A 550 -20.95 14.80 -13.62
N LEU A 551 -20.72 14.73 -12.29
CA LEU A 551 -20.59 15.93 -11.46
C LEU A 551 -19.48 16.86 -11.92
N PRO A 552 -18.23 16.41 -12.13
CA PRO A 552 -17.21 17.29 -12.66
C PRO A 552 -17.54 17.77 -14.07
N ALA A 553 -18.19 16.95 -14.93
CA ALA A 553 -18.64 17.36 -16.26
C ALA A 553 -19.77 18.40 -16.19
N MET A 554 -20.64 18.38 -15.18
CA MET A 554 -21.68 19.38 -14.97
C MET A 554 -21.14 20.69 -14.40
N LEU A 555 -20.09 20.63 -13.59
CA LEU A 555 -19.52 21.78 -12.90
C LEU A 555 -18.40 22.48 -13.69
N ALA A 556 -17.67 21.76 -14.53
CA ALA A 556 -16.63 22.33 -15.36
C ALA A 556 -17.18 23.37 -16.36
N GLU A 557 -16.36 24.30 -16.80
CA GLU A 557 -16.72 25.29 -17.82
C GLU A 557 -17.04 24.62 -19.15
N ASN A 558 -16.14 23.73 -19.61
CA ASN A 558 -16.31 22.86 -20.76
C ASN A 558 -16.28 21.39 -20.30
N ALA A 559 -16.71 20.46 -21.16
CA ALA A 559 -16.66 19.04 -20.90
C ALA A 559 -16.41 18.29 -22.24
N GLU A 560 -15.28 18.63 -22.88
CA GLU A 560 -14.89 18.04 -24.17
C GLU A 560 -13.90 16.90 -23.99
N ARG A 561 -12.93 17.06 -23.09
CA ARG A 561 -11.87 16.08 -22.87
C ARG A 561 -11.85 15.61 -21.43
N ALA A 562 -11.93 14.30 -21.23
CA ALA A 562 -11.91 13.68 -19.93
C ALA A 562 -10.71 12.73 -19.77
N PHE A 563 -10.16 12.67 -18.55
CA PHE A 563 -9.18 11.66 -18.14
C PHE A 563 -9.75 10.86 -16.98
N VAL A 564 -9.81 9.54 -17.11
CA VAL A 564 -10.33 8.62 -16.11
C VAL A 564 -9.18 7.77 -15.55
N ILE A 565 -9.09 7.71 -14.23
CA ILE A 565 -8.08 6.96 -13.49
C ILE A 565 -8.74 5.72 -12.90
N GLY A 566 -8.34 4.56 -13.39
CA GLY A 566 -8.98 3.28 -13.10
C GLY A 566 -10.15 3.01 -14.06
N TYR A 567 -10.17 1.82 -14.65
CA TYR A 567 -11.29 1.38 -15.49
C TYR A 567 -12.37 0.68 -14.65
N GLY A 568 -11.96 -0.20 -13.74
CA GLY A 568 -12.88 -0.98 -12.91
C GLY A 568 -13.94 -1.70 -13.76
N THR A 569 -15.22 -1.36 -13.57
CA THR A 569 -16.34 -1.84 -14.40
C THR A 569 -16.46 -1.11 -15.74
N GLY A 570 -15.80 0.03 -15.91
CA GLY A 570 -15.86 0.91 -17.07
C GLY A 570 -17.04 1.90 -17.08
N LEU A 571 -17.90 1.88 -16.06
CA LEU A 571 -19.14 2.68 -16.07
C LEU A 571 -18.87 4.19 -16.08
N THR A 572 -17.88 4.67 -15.32
CA THR A 572 -17.47 6.08 -15.33
C THR A 572 -17.02 6.56 -16.71
N ALA A 573 -16.20 5.76 -17.38
CA ALA A 573 -15.75 6.07 -18.74
C ALA A 573 -16.91 6.01 -19.75
N GLY A 574 -17.81 5.01 -19.62
CA GLY A 574 -18.98 4.88 -20.45
C GLY A 574 -19.98 6.04 -20.28
N ALA A 575 -20.26 6.45 -19.05
CA ALA A 575 -21.12 7.60 -18.77
C ALA A 575 -20.58 8.89 -19.42
N LEU A 576 -19.28 9.17 -19.26
CA LEU A 576 -18.64 10.32 -19.91
C LEU A 576 -18.69 10.22 -21.45
N ALA A 577 -18.40 9.04 -22.02
CA ALA A 577 -18.36 8.85 -23.47
C ALA A 577 -19.74 8.98 -24.14
N THR A 578 -20.85 8.79 -23.42
CA THR A 578 -22.21 8.98 -23.93
C THR A 578 -22.61 10.45 -24.02
N LEU A 579 -21.94 11.36 -23.35
CA LEU A 579 -22.23 12.79 -23.44
C LEU A 579 -21.89 13.34 -24.82
N ASP A 580 -22.80 14.12 -25.41
CA ASP A 580 -22.59 14.69 -26.76
C ASP A 580 -21.47 15.73 -26.75
N SER A 581 -21.25 16.44 -25.63
CA SER A 581 -20.16 17.42 -25.46
C SER A 581 -18.78 16.77 -25.36
N VAL A 582 -18.68 15.53 -24.95
CA VAL A 582 -17.39 14.85 -24.77
C VAL A 582 -16.89 14.31 -26.10
N VAL A 583 -15.66 14.68 -26.45
CA VAL A 583 -14.98 14.27 -27.70
C VAL A 583 -14.00 13.13 -27.43
N GLU A 584 -13.31 13.15 -26.30
CA GLU A 584 -12.30 12.15 -25.94
C GLU A 584 -12.36 11.81 -24.45
N VAL A 585 -12.34 10.51 -24.16
CA VAL A 585 -12.15 9.93 -22.81
C VAL A 585 -10.88 9.10 -22.81
N VAL A 586 -9.84 9.56 -22.15
CA VAL A 586 -8.61 8.80 -21.93
C VAL A 586 -8.73 8.08 -20.60
N CYS A 587 -8.73 6.74 -20.60
CA CYS A 587 -8.82 5.94 -19.40
C CYS A 587 -7.49 5.20 -19.16
N ALA A 588 -6.84 5.44 -18.02
CA ALA A 588 -5.62 4.76 -17.61
C ALA A 588 -5.94 3.64 -16.61
N GLU A 589 -5.66 2.40 -17.00
CA GLU A 589 -5.84 1.20 -16.17
C GLU A 589 -4.50 0.47 -15.99
N ILE A 590 -4.13 0.16 -14.75
CA ILE A 590 -2.84 -0.44 -14.42
C ILE A 590 -2.84 -1.97 -14.56
N SER A 591 -4.01 -2.62 -14.34
CA SER A 591 -4.16 -4.07 -14.36
C SER A 591 -4.52 -4.59 -15.75
N PRO A 592 -3.67 -5.43 -16.37
CA PRO A 592 -4.05 -6.11 -17.61
C PRO A 592 -5.24 -7.06 -17.40
N GLY A 593 -5.46 -7.59 -16.20
CA GLY A 593 -6.61 -8.44 -15.87
C GLY A 593 -7.92 -7.67 -15.93
N VAL A 594 -7.96 -6.45 -15.42
CA VAL A 594 -9.14 -5.56 -15.52
C VAL A 594 -9.45 -5.26 -16.99
N ILE A 595 -8.43 -4.94 -17.80
CA ILE A 595 -8.62 -4.70 -19.24
C ILE A 595 -9.15 -5.95 -19.95
N ARG A 596 -8.65 -7.14 -19.62
CA ARG A 596 -9.17 -8.41 -20.19
C ARG A 596 -10.60 -8.72 -19.75
N ALA A 597 -11.01 -8.27 -18.57
CA ALA A 597 -12.36 -8.43 -18.04
C ALA A 597 -13.37 -7.41 -18.63
N ALA A 598 -12.91 -6.30 -19.23
CA ALA A 598 -13.74 -5.21 -19.75
C ALA A 598 -14.91 -5.68 -20.64
N PRO A 599 -14.74 -6.64 -21.58
CA PRO A 599 -15.85 -7.10 -22.42
C PRO A 599 -17.02 -7.72 -21.65
N LEU A 600 -16.77 -8.19 -20.43
CA LEU A 600 -17.85 -8.76 -19.59
C LEU A 600 -18.80 -7.67 -19.07
N PHE A 601 -18.43 -6.42 -19.08
CA PHE A 601 -19.24 -5.30 -18.59
C PHE A 601 -19.90 -4.48 -19.70
N GLU A 602 -19.60 -4.72 -21.00
CA GLU A 602 -20.08 -3.91 -22.13
C GLU A 602 -21.59 -3.63 -22.12
N ALA A 603 -22.42 -4.64 -21.80
CA ALA A 603 -23.86 -4.47 -21.73
C ALA A 603 -24.33 -3.66 -20.50
N LEU A 604 -23.46 -3.48 -19.48
CA LEU A 604 -23.79 -2.87 -18.19
C LEU A 604 -23.12 -1.50 -17.99
N ASN A 605 -22.12 -1.17 -18.83
CA ASN A 605 -21.29 0.03 -18.69
C ASN A 605 -21.41 0.99 -19.88
N LEU A 606 -22.54 0.94 -20.61
CA LEU A 606 -22.83 1.82 -21.76
C LEU A 606 -21.85 1.64 -22.94
N GLY A 607 -21.26 0.44 -23.08
CA GLY A 607 -20.33 0.15 -24.16
C GLY A 607 -18.99 0.88 -24.04
N ALA A 608 -18.50 1.05 -22.83
CA ALA A 608 -17.37 1.92 -22.52
C ALA A 608 -16.11 1.65 -23.35
N ALA A 609 -15.67 0.37 -23.47
CA ALA A 609 -14.46 0.02 -24.20
C ALA A 609 -14.64 0.03 -25.72
N SER A 610 -15.86 -0.20 -26.21
CA SER A 610 -16.19 -0.18 -27.66
C SER A 610 -16.53 1.22 -28.18
N ASN A 611 -16.72 2.20 -27.30
CA ASN A 611 -17.04 3.57 -27.70
C ASN A 611 -15.83 4.23 -28.40
N PRO A 612 -15.96 4.78 -29.62
CA PRO A 612 -14.85 5.38 -30.37
C PRO A 612 -14.23 6.60 -29.68
N LYS A 613 -14.94 7.25 -28.74
CA LYS A 613 -14.41 8.35 -27.93
C LYS A 613 -13.48 7.85 -26.80
N THR A 614 -13.55 6.57 -26.42
CA THR A 614 -12.79 5.99 -25.31
C THR A 614 -11.46 5.44 -25.79
N ARG A 615 -10.38 5.91 -25.16
CA ARG A 615 -9.04 5.37 -25.36
C ARG A 615 -8.56 4.72 -24.05
N LEU A 616 -8.67 3.40 -23.96
CA LEU A 616 -8.20 2.63 -22.82
C LEU A 616 -6.69 2.38 -22.92
N LEU A 617 -5.94 2.86 -21.94
CA LEU A 617 -4.49 2.74 -21.86
C LEU A 617 -4.11 1.80 -20.72
N ARG A 618 -3.26 0.82 -21.02
CA ARG A 618 -2.59 0.04 -19.96
C ARG A 618 -1.38 0.83 -19.45
N ALA A 619 -1.58 1.60 -18.39
CA ALA A 619 -0.55 2.50 -17.88
C ALA A 619 -0.80 2.90 -16.43
N ASP A 620 0.27 3.32 -15.73
CA ASP A 620 0.16 4.03 -14.48
C ASP A 620 -0.45 5.42 -14.70
N ALA A 621 -1.51 5.75 -13.94
CA ALA A 621 -2.27 6.97 -14.15
C ALA A 621 -1.47 8.25 -13.84
N TYR A 622 -0.63 8.24 -12.77
CA TYR A 622 0.20 9.39 -12.44
C TYR A 622 1.20 9.72 -13.54
N ARG A 623 1.88 8.70 -14.01
CA ARG A 623 2.84 8.81 -15.11
C ARG A 623 2.17 9.23 -16.42
N SER A 624 1.01 8.63 -16.75
CA SER A 624 0.23 8.98 -17.92
C SER A 624 -0.25 10.42 -17.89
N LEU A 625 -0.74 10.88 -16.74
CA LEU A 625 -1.20 12.24 -16.55
C LEU A 625 -0.06 13.26 -16.68
N LEU A 626 1.11 12.99 -16.07
CA LEU A 626 2.30 13.85 -16.19
C LEU A 626 2.77 14.01 -17.65
N ARG A 627 2.60 12.98 -18.47
CA ARG A 627 3.08 12.90 -19.87
C ARG A 627 1.98 13.13 -20.91
N SER A 628 0.74 13.35 -20.49
CA SER A 628 -0.35 13.67 -21.42
C SER A 628 -0.09 14.98 -22.13
N GLU A 629 -0.51 15.04 -23.41
CA GLU A 629 -0.52 16.27 -24.17
C GLU A 629 -1.81 17.04 -23.94
N GLY A 630 -1.70 18.36 -23.79
CA GLY A 630 -2.81 19.23 -23.57
C GLY A 630 -3.39 19.16 -22.14
N SER A 631 -4.62 19.65 -22.00
CA SER A 631 -5.37 19.70 -20.75
C SER A 631 -6.68 18.93 -20.88
N PHE A 632 -7.28 18.62 -19.73
CA PHE A 632 -8.56 17.95 -19.61
C PHE A 632 -9.53 18.84 -18.87
N ASP A 633 -10.79 18.82 -19.27
CA ASP A 633 -11.86 19.56 -18.59
C ASP A 633 -12.34 18.80 -17.35
N VAL A 634 -12.29 17.48 -17.46
CA VAL A 634 -12.67 16.56 -16.41
C VAL A 634 -11.54 15.58 -16.15
N ILE A 635 -11.15 15.44 -14.87
CA ILE A 635 -10.29 14.35 -14.42
C ILE A 635 -11.06 13.60 -13.34
N ALA A 636 -11.48 12.37 -13.64
CA ALA A 636 -12.20 11.50 -12.70
C ALA A 636 -11.27 10.40 -12.20
N SER A 637 -11.11 10.28 -10.88
CA SER A 637 -10.21 9.32 -10.23
C SER A 637 -11.01 8.37 -9.33
N GLU A 638 -11.08 7.10 -9.72
CA GLU A 638 -11.77 6.06 -8.97
C GLU A 638 -10.78 4.97 -8.53
N PRO A 639 -9.84 5.32 -7.62
CA PRO A 639 -8.87 4.38 -7.12
C PRO A 639 -9.50 3.39 -6.14
N SER A 640 -8.83 2.28 -5.86
CA SER A 640 -9.16 1.43 -4.71
C SER A 640 -8.87 2.14 -3.38
N ASN A 641 -9.04 1.46 -2.25
CA ASN A 641 -8.89 2.07 -0.93
C ASN A 641 -7.43 2.46 -0.62
N PRO A 642 -7.17 3.57 0.09
CA PRO A 642 -5.83 4.10 0.34
C PRO A 642 -4.96 3.26 1.30
N TRP A 643 -5.53 2.23 1.95
CA TRP A 643 -4.75 1.25 2.70
C TRP A 643 -4.06 0.19 1.81
N VAL A 644 -4.44 0.09 0.54
CA VAL A 644 -3.77 -0.73 -0.46
C VAL A 644 -2.47 -0.05 -0.87
N SER A 645 -1.36 -0.81 -0.84
CA SER A 645 -0.05 -0.28 -1.23
C SER A 645 -0.03 0.25 -2.66
N GLY A 646 0.46 1.48 -2.84
CA GLY A 646 0.57 2.17 -4.12
C GLY A 646 -0.61 3.07 -4.43
N VAL A 647 -1.81 2.75 -3.95
CA VAL A 647 -3.03 3.55 -4.19
C VAL A 647 -2.94 4.91 -3.50
N GLU A 648 -2.30 4.97 -2.34
CA GLU A 648 -2.11 6.21 -1.60
C GLU A 648 -1.38 7.30 -2.39
N MET A 649 -0.60 6.94 -3.41
CA MET A 649 0.10 7.90 -4.27
C MET A 649 -0.87 8.85 -4.98
N LEU A 650 -2.06 8.37 -5.35
CA LEU A 650 -3.11 9.15 -6.01
C LEU A 650 -3.77 10.21 -5.10
N PHE A 651 -3.51 10.18 -3.79
CA PHE A 651 -3.94 11.17 -2.81
C PHE A 651 -2.81 12.11 -2.38
N SER A 652 -1.61 11.96 -2.95
CA SER A 652 -0.45 12.76 -2.58
C SER A 652 -0.53 14.19 -3.13
N ARG A 653 0.11 15.12 -2.43
CA ARG A 653 0.19 16.51 -2.87
C ARG A 653 0.80 16.64 -4.27
N GLU A 654 1.81 15.86 -4.57
CA GLU A 654 2.49 15.85 -5.87
C GLU A 654 1.56 15.37 -6.99
N PHE A 655 0.78 14.32 -6.72
CA PHE A 655 -0.21 13.83 -7.68
C PHE A 655 -1.31 14.89 -7.92
N LEU A 656 -1.86 15.47 -6.86
CA LEU A 656 -2.90 16.48 -6.97
C LEU A 656 -2.40 17.74 -7.70
N LEU A 657 -1.13 18.13 -7.51
CA LEU A 657 -0.49 19.21 -8.27
C LEU A 657 -0.40 18.86 -9.76
N ALA A 658 -0.05 17.62 -10.10
CA ALA A 658 -0.01 17.16 -11.48
C ALA A 658 -1.41 17.16 -12.11
N ALA A 659 -2.42 16.70 -11.38
CA ALA A 659 -3.82 16.74 -11.81
C ALA A 659 -4.28 18.19 -12.05
N ARG A 660 -4.06 19.10 -11.08
CA ARG A 660 -4.38 20.53 -11.24
C ARG A 660 -3.69 21.16 -12.44
N ALA A 661 -2.42 20.82 -12.69
CA ALA A 661 -1.67 21.35 -13.82
C ALA A 661 -2.21 20.87 -15.19
N ARG A 662 -2.86 19.71 -15.22
CA ARG A 662 -3.45 19.12 -16.44
C ARG A 662 -4.94 19.45 -16.62
N LEU A 663 -5.58 20.06 -15.64
CA LEU A 663 -6.94 20.62 -15.86
C LEU A 663 -6.88 21.83 -16.81
N SER A 664 -7.89 21.98 -17.67
CA SER A 664 -8.14 23.20 -18.43
C SER A 664 -8.57 24.34 -17.49
N PRO A 665 -8.45 25.60 -17.88
CA PRO A 665 -9.12 26.69 -17.16
C PRO A 665 -10.61 26.35 -16.97
N GLY A 666 -11.13 26.48 -15.74
CA GLY A 666 -12.50 26.07 -15.43
C GLY A 666 -12.73 24.55 -15.34
N GLY A 667 -11.69 23.74 -15.47
CA GLY A 667 -11.77 22.29 -15.33
C GLY A 667 -11.91 21.83 -13.87
N VAL A 668 -12.45 20.62 -13.68
CA VAL A 668 -12.75 20.03 -12.37
C VAL A 668 -12.12 18.66 -12.23
N TYR A 669 -11.42 18.45 -11.12
CA TYR A 669 -10.92 17.15 -10.67
C TYR A 669 -11.93 16.54 -9.71
N ALA A 670 -12.27 15.27 -9.89
CA ALA A 670 -13.10 14.49 -8.96
C ALA A 670 -12.37 13.21 -8.56
N GLN A 671 -12.40 12.89 -7.26
CA GLN A 671 -11.83 11.64 -6.76
C GLN A 671 -12.77 10.98 -5.77
N TRP A 672 -12.97 9.68 -5.94
CA TRP A 672 -13.66 8.86 -4.97
C TRP A 672 -12.82 8.67 -3.71
N PHE A 673 -13.50 8.73 -2.57
CA PHE A 673 -12.97 8.38 -1.27
C PHE A 673 -14.08 7.72 -0.44
N HIS A 674 -13.72 6.96 0.57
CA HIS A 674 -14.69 6.30 1.43
C HIS A 674 -14.59 6.77 2.88
N THR A 675 -15.71 6.82 3.58
CA THR A 675 -15.77 7.16 5.00
C THR A 675 -15.86 5.91 5.90
N TYR A 676 -16.30 4.76 5.36
CA TYR A 676 -16.22 3.48 6.06
C TYR A 676 -14.76 3.00 6.18
N GLU A 677 -14.44 2.24 7.21
CA GLU A 677 -13.06 1.76 7.42
C GLU A 677 -12.01 2.89 7.45
N THR A 678 -12.45 4.09 7.80
CA THR A 678 -11.65 5.31 7.82
C THR A 678 -11.90 6.04 9.13
N ASP A 679 -10.88 6.64 9.73
CA ASP A 679 -11.03 7.49 10.90
C ASP A 679 -10.98 8.98 10.54
N ALA A 680 -11.44 9.81 11.47
CA ALA A 680 -11.49 11.26 11.32
C ALA A 680 -10.13 11.88 10.97
N ARG A 681 -9.05 11.36 11.54
CA ARG A 681 -7.69 11.87 11.29
C ARG A 681 -7.20 11.54 9.88
N THR A 682 -7.60 10.38 9.37
CA THR A 682 -7.28 9.97 7.98
C THR A 682 -8.04 10.85 6.98
N LEU A 683 -9.33 11.08 7.21
CA LEU A 683 -10.14 11.96 6.36
C LEU A 683 -9.62 13.41 6.42
N ALA A 684 -9.30 13.90 7.62
CA ALA A 684 -8.73 15.25 7.79
C ALA A 684 -7.37 15.41 7.07
N LEU A 685 -6.50 14.38 7.08
CA LEU A 685 -5.25 14.37 6.32
C LEU A 685 -5.50 14.48 4.80
N VAL A 686 -6.49 13.74 4.28
CA VAL A 686 -6.85 13.80 2.85
C VAL A 686 -7.36 15.20 2.50
N LEU A 687 -8.33 15.74 3.25
CA LEU A 687 -8.87 17.09 3.00
C LEU A 687 -7.82 18.19 3.17
N GLY A 688 -6.93 18.07 4.17
CA GLY A 688 -5.80 18.98 4.35
C GLY A 688 -4.85 18.95 3.16
N THR A 689 -4.61 17.76 2.58
CA THR A 689 -3.79 17.62 1.37
C THR A 689 -4.46 18.28 0.17
N TYR A 690 -5.78 18.09 -0.02
CA TYR A 690 -6.55 18.77 -1.07
C TYR A 690 -6.51 20.28 -0.93
N ARG A 691 -6.77 20.81 0.27
CA ARG A 691 -6.70 22.25 0.58
C ARG A 691 -5.31 22.86 0.27
N SER A 692 -4.25 22.07 0.43
CA SER A 692 -2.88 22.53 0.11
C SER A 692 -2.61 22.70 -1.39
N VAL A 693 -3.51 22.18 -2.26
CA VAL A 693 -3.36 22.20 -3.72
C VAL A 693 -4.47 22.99 -4.40
N PHE A 694 -5.73 22.77 -4.01
CA PHE A 694 -6.88 23.42 -4.62
C PHE A 694 -7.39 24.53 -3.72
N ASP A 695 -7.64 25.70 -4.27
CA ASP A 695 -8.15 26.85 -3.55
C ASP A 695 -9.64 26.66 -3.16
N ARG A 696 -10.37 25.88 -3.97
CA ARG A 696 -11.75 25.45 -3.71
C ARG A 696 -11.85 23.92 -3.76
N VAL A 697 -12.46 23.36 -2.74
CA VAL A 697 -12.71 21.91 -2.61
C VAL A 697 -14.14 21.70 -2.14
N ALA A 698 -14.93 20.95 -2.90
CA ALA A 698 -16.25 20.51 -2.48
C ALA A 698 -16.23 19.02 -2.14
N VAL A 699 -17.09 18.61 -1.23
CA VAL A 699 -17.31 17.20 -0.89
C VAL A 699 -18.76 16.83 -1.11
N TRP A 700 -18.99 15.77 -1.87
CA TRP A 700 -20.30 15.26 -2.21
C TRP A 700 -20.42 13.81 -1.72
N SER A 701 -21.54 13.42 -1.17
CA SER A 701 -21.84 12.01 -0.87
C SER A 701 -22.66 11.42 -1.99
N THR A 702 -22.31 10.21 -2.44
CA THR A 702 -23.06 9.51 -3.50
C THR A 702 -23.94 8.42 -2.93
N MET A 703 -23.39 7.62 -2.05
CA MET A 703 -24.03 6.54 -1.31
C MET A 703 -23.54 6.56 0.15
N LYS A 704 -24.14 5.69 0.98
CA LYS A 704 -23.69 5.51 2.35
C LYS A 704 -22.21 5.10 2.42
N GLY A 705 -21.40 6.01 2.90
CA GLY A 705 -19.96 5.77 3.06
C GLY A 705 -19.10 6.16 1.87
N ASP A 706 -19.67 6.51 0.73
CA ASP A 706 -18.94 6.97 -0.46
C ASP A 706 -19.04 8.48 -0.62
N VAL A 707 -17.91 9.10 -0.91
CA VAL A 707 -17.80 10.53 -1.14
C VAL A 707 -16.94 10.84 -2.36
N LEU A 708 -17.28 11.95 -3.01
CA LEU A 708 -16.48 12.53 -4.08
C LEU A 708 -15.83 13.81 -3.57
N LEU A 709 -14.53 13.90 -3.73
CA LEU A 709 -13.73 15.07 -3.43
C LEU A 709 -13.52 15.83 -4.74
N LEU A 710 -14.08 17.03 -4.85
CA LEU A 710 -13.97 17.85 -6.04
C LEU A 710 -12.94 18.96 -5.81
N GLY A 711 -11.93 19.05 -6.68
CA GLY A 711 -10.94 20.11 -6.68
C GLY A 711 -11.10 20.98 -7.94
N PHE A 712 -11.19 22.30 -7.75
CA PHE A 712 -11.35 23.26 -8.83
C PHE A 712 -10.00 23.89 -9.18
N ARG A 713 -9.71 24.03 -10.48
CA ARG A 713 -8.43 24.59 -10.92
C ARG A 713 -8.23 26.04 -10.51
N SER A 714 -9.27 26.85 -10.55
CA SER A 714 -9.23 28.28 -10.25
C SER A 714 -10.10 28.62 -9.05
N ALA A 715 -9.67 29.60 -8.24
CA ALA A 715 -10.47 30.17 -7.17
C ALA A 715 -11.73 30.89 -7.69
N ASP A 716 -11.67 31.40 -8.92
CA ASP A 716 -12.76 32.12 -9.57
C ASP A 716 -13.78 31.18 -10.22
N THR A 717 -13.52 29.88 -10.27
CA THR A 717 -14.47 28.90 -10.81
C THR A 717 -15.61 28.70 -9.81
N GLU A 718 -16.58 29.58 -9.84
CA GLU A 718 -17.86 29.35 -9.17
C GLU A 718 -18.74 28.44 -10.03
N ALA A 719 -19.47 27.57 -9.34
CA ALA A 719 -20.50 26.78 -10.02
C ALA A 719 -21.56 27.74 -10.57
N ASP A 720 -21.65 27.78 -11.89
CA ASP A 720 -22.65 28.57 -12.60
C ASP A 720 -23.98 27.78 -12.58
N LEU A 721 -24.98 28.32 -11.85
CA LEU A 721 -26.29 27.68 -11.72
C LEU A 721 -27.01 27.57 -13.07
N GLU A 722 -26.82 28.56 -13.97
CA GLU A 722 -27.43 28.52 -15.31
C GLU A 722 -26.87 27.40 -16.14
N ARG A 723 -25.56 27.14 -16.02
CA ARG A 723 -24.90 26.00 -16.68
C ARG A 723 -25.38 24.67 -16.09
N LEU A 724 -25.51 24.58 -14.77
CA LEU A 724 -26.05 23.40 -14.11
C LEU A 724 -27.48 23.11 -14.57
N GLU A 725 -28.34 24.10 -14.62
CA GLU A 725 -29.71 23.97 -15.11
C GLU A 725 -29.75 23.53 -16.58
N ARG A 726 -28.95 24.16 -17.46
CA ARG A 726 -28.84 23.74 -18.87
C ARG A 726 -28.37 22.32 -19.01
N ARG A 727 -27.30 21.90 -18.30
CA ARG A 727 -26.77 20.53 -18.37
C ARG A 727 -27.72 19.52 -17.73
N PHE A 728 -28.42 19.86 -16.68
CA PHE A 728 -29.46 19.03 -16.11
C PHE A 728 -30.62 18.84 -17.09
N GLY A 729 -30.97 19.86 -17.89
CA GLY A 729 -31.98 19.80 -18.95
C GLY A 729 -31.52 19.08 -20.22
N ASP A 730 -30.24 18.80 -20.38
CA ASP A 730 -29.70 18.07 -21.51
C ASP A 730 -30.13 16.59 -21.45
N PRO A 731 -30.71 16.03 -22.53
CA PRO A 731 -31.27 14.67 -22.53
C PRO A 731 -30.29 13.58 -22.13
N ARG A 732 -28.99 13.74 -22.44
CA ARG A 732 -27.93 12.75 -22.10
C ARG A 732 -27.61 12.78 -20.62
N PHE A 733 -27.37 13.95 -20.07
CA PHE A 733 -27.14 14.11 -18.64
C PHE A 733 -28.35 13.63 -17.85
N ARG A 734 -29.55 14.05 -18.27
CA ARG A 734 -30.81 13.72 -17.60
C ARG A 734 -31.07 12.22 -17.58
N SER A 735 -30.94 11.53 -18.71
CA SER A 735 -31.17 10.07 -18.77
C SER A 735 -30.22 9.27 -17.88
N LEU A 736 -28.97 9.72 -17.70
CA LEU A 736 -28.00 9.09 -16.81
C LEU A 736 -28.33 9.34 -15.34
N LEU A 737 -28.79 10.56 -14.99
CA LEU A 737 -29.21 10.91 -13.63
C LEU A 737 -30.50 10.15 -13.25
N GLU A 738 -31.49 10.13 -14.13
CA GLU A 738 -32.72 9.34 -13.94
C GLU A 738 -32.43 7.84 -13.79
N TRP A 739 -31.47 7.31 -14.56
CA TRP A 739 -31.04 5.90 -14.43
C TRP A 739 -30.51 5.56 -13.05
N VAL A 740 -29.88 6.52 -12.37
CA VAL A 740 -29.39 6.33 -10.98
C VAL A 740 -30.40 6.84 -9.93
N GLY A 741 -31.63 7.21 -10.36
CA GLY A 741 -32.72 7.62 -9.48
C GLY A 741 -32.57 9.04 -8.95
N ILE A 742 -32.05 9.97 -9.75
CA ILE A 742 -31.98 11.41 -9.48
C ILE A 742 -32.77 12.12 -10.57
N ASP A 743 -34.03 12.49 -10.26
CA ASP A 743 -35.00 13.00 -11.24
C ASP A 743 -35.06 14.54 -11.25
N SER A 744 -34.58 15.21 -10.18
CA SER A 744 -34.59 16.70 -10.08
C SER A 744 -33.24 17.30 -9.75
N LEU A 745 -33.00 18.52 -10.20
CA LEU A 745 -31.78 19.27 -9.87
C LEU A 745 -31.65 19.53 -8.36
N PRO A 746 -32.71 19.91 -7.61
CA PRO A 746 -32.63 20.04 -6.17
C PRO A 746 -32.16 18.74 -5.47
N ALA A 747 -32.64 17.57 -5.91
CA ALA A 747 -32.23 16.28 -5.38
C ALA A 747 -30.72 15.99 -5.64
N LEU A 748 -30.24 16.28 -6.85
CA LEU A 748 -28.81 16.21 -7.15
C LEU A 748 -27.99 17.11 -6.23
N LEU A 749 -28.40 18.37 -6.04
CA LEU A 749 -27.66 19.33 -5.23
C LEU A 749 -27.69 19.01 -3.72
N ALA A 750 -28.65 18.23 -3.27
CA ALA A 750 -28.72 17.72 -1.90
C ALA A 750 -27.58 16.75 -1.51
N HIS A 751 -26.87 16.21 -2.51
CA HIS A 751 -25.69 15.38 -2.31
C HIS A 751 -24.45 16.15 -1.81
N GLU A 752 -24.45 17.50 -1.93
CA GLU A 752 -23.32 18.33 -1.47
C GLU A 752 -23.24 18.33 0.07
N ARG A 753 -22.07 17.94 0.60
CA ARG A 753 -21.80 17.83 2.06
C ARG A 753 -20.90 18.96 2.57
N ILE A 754 -19.93 19.38 1.78
CA ILE A 754 -19.09 20.54 2.07
C ILE A 754 -19.08 21.41 0.82
N PRO A 755 -19.69 22.62 0.90
CA PRO A 755 -19.63 23.58 -0.19
C PRO A 755 -18.20 24.01 -0.51
N SER A 756 -17.93 24.35 -1.77
CA SER A 756 -16.58 24.63 -2.25
C SER A 756 -15.86 25.79 -1.55
N GLY A 757 -16.60 26.75 -1.00
CA GLY A 757 -16.04 27.89 -0.28
C GLY A 757 -15.76 27.68 1.21
N VAL A 758 -16.10 26.51 1.76
CA VAL A 758 -16.03 26.23 3.21
C VAL A 758 -14.74 25.58 3.64
N ILE A 759 -14.02 24.90 2.74
CA ILE A 759 -12.83 24.12 3.08
C ILE A 759 -11.74 24.92 3.84
N GLY A 760 -11.63 26.23 3.56
CA GLY A 760 -10.68 27.13 4.23
C GLY A 760 -11.03 27.44 5.69
N GLU A 761 -12.27 27.18 6.11
CA GLU A 761 -12.77 27.45 7.46
C GLU A 761 -12.69 26.23 8.38
N ILE A 762 -12.53 25.05 7.79
CA ILE A 762 -12.40 23.80 8.55
C ILE A 762 -11.00 23.74 9.17
N ASP A 763 -10.93 23.46 10.47
CA ASP A 763 -9.66 23.27 11.17
C ASP A 763 -9.04 21.92 10.81
N LEU A 764 -8.28 21.93 9.73
CA LEU A 764 -7.56 20.76 9.22
C LEU A 764 -6.12 20.81 9.68
N PRO A 765 -5.50 19.66 9.96
CA PRO A 765 -4.09 19.62 10.36
C PRO A 765 -3.19 20.20 9.26
N ASP A 766 -2.07 20.80 9.66
CA ASP A 766 -1.05 21.30 8.71
C ASP A 766 -0.28 20.17 8.04
N GLU A 767 -0.44 18.94 8.53
CA GLU A 767 0.15 17.76 7.92
C GLU A 767 -0.49 17.47 6.56
N VAL A 768 0.35 17.27 5.56
CA VAL A 768 -0.05 16.83 4.22
C VAL A 768 0.53 15.46 3.89
N HIS A 769 -0.18 14.73 3.07
CA HIS A 769 0.32 13.48 2.51
C HIS A 769 1.16 13.76 1.26
N THR A 770 2.42 13.31 1.25
CA THR A 770 3.36 13.50 0.14
C THR A 770 3.97 12.17 -0.28
N LEU A 771 4.49 12.09 -1.51
CA LEU A 771 5.18 10.89 -2.01
C LEU A 771 6.42 10.55 -1.16
N LEU A 772 7.15 11.57 -0.70
CA LEU A 772 8.35 11.37 0.14
C LEU A 772 8.03 11.13 1.61
N HIS A 773 6.82 11.46 2.06
CA HIS A 773 6.35 11.14 3.40
C HIS A 773 4.95 10.52 3.33
N PRO A 774 4.85 9.23 2.99
CA PRO A 774 3.59 8.52 2.73
C PRO A 774 2.87 8.22 4.04
N ARG A 775 2.15 9.21 4.59
CA ARG A 775 1.41 9.10 5.85
C ARG A 775 0.09 8.37 5.71
N LEU A 776 -0.57 8.52 4.55
CA LEU A 776 -1.94 8.08 4.36
C LEU A 776 -2.09 6.56 4.47
N ASN A 777 -1.28 5.78 3.77
CA ASN A 777 -1.40 4.33 3.77
C ASN A 777 -1.23 3.70 5.17
N HIS A 778 -0.36 4.28 6.01
CA HIS A 778 -0.16 3.82 7.38
C HIS A 778 -1.37 4.12 8.27
N ARG A 779 -1.96 5.34 8.15
CA ARG A 779 -3.17 5.71 8.88
C ARG A 779 -4.37 4.91 8.38
N ALA A 780 -4.55 4.82 7.07
CA ALA A 780 -5.64 4.06 6.45
C ALA A 780 -5.61 2.58 6.83
N ALA A 781 -4.43 1.94 6.89
CA ALA A 781 -4.32 0.54 7.31
C ALA A 781 -4.71 0.33 8.79
N ARG A 782 -4.43 1.30 9.68
CA ARG A 782 -4.89 1.26 11.08
C ARG A 782 -6.39 1.51 11.19
N ALA A 783 -6.91 2.47 10.43
CA ALA A 783 -8.33 2.77 10.39
C ALA A 783 -9.13 1.58 9.81
N PHE A 784 -8.62 0.95 8.75
CA PHE A 784 -9.16 -0.31 8.22
C PHE A 784 -9.23 -1.41 9.27
N PHE A 785 -8.19 -1.60 10.08
CA PHE A 785 -8.21 -2.57 11.16
C PHE A 785 -9.29 -2.23 12.19
N ALA A 786 -9.42 -0.96 12.61
CA ALA A 786 -10.41 -0.53 13.58
C ALA A 786 -11.85 -0.56 13.05
N GLY A 787 -12.05 -0.53 11.72
CA GLY A 787 -13.36 -0.64 11.07
C GLY A 787 -14.33 0.47 11.38
N LYS A 788 -13.85 1.60 11.91
CA LYS A 788 -14.67 2.78 12.22
C LYS A 788 -15.06 3.50 10.93
N ALA A 789 -16.15 4.26 10.99
CA ALA A 789 -16.52 5.19 9.93
C ALA A 789 -16.17 6.62 10.36
N ALA A 790 -15.60 7.40 9.44
CA ALA A 790 -15.47 8.83 9.60
C ALA A 790 -16.80 9.50 9.30
N GLU A 791 -17.16 10.50 10.08
CA GLU A 791 -18.38 11.24 9.88
C GLU A 791 -18.09 12.55 9.16
N LEU A 792 -18.95 12.89 8.19
CA LEU A 792 -18.98 14.19 7.54
C LEU A 792 -19.97 15.12 8.23
N PRO A 793 -19.73 16.44 8.21
CA PRO A 793 -20.73 17.39 8.71
C PRO A 793 -22.02 17.30 7.87
N VAL A 794 -23.13 17.64 8.50
CA VAL A 794 -24.42 17.79 7.82
C VAL A 794 -24.53 19.23 7.30
N THR A 795 -24.75 19.39 6.00
CA THR A 795 -24.91 20.70 5.38
C THR A 795 -26.36 21.16 5.49
N VAL A 796 -26.56 22.39 5.91
CA VAL A 796 -27.87 23.03 5.91
C VAL A 796 -28.04 23.82 4.60
N HIS A 797 -28.90 23.32 3.73
CA HIS A 797 -29.19 23.93 2.44
C HIS A 797 -30.26 25.00 2.59
N ARG A 798 -29.89 26.28 2.51
CA ARG A 798 -30.80 27.36 2.78
C ARG A 798 -30.55 28.63 1.95
N PRO A 799 -31.60 29.41 1.59
CA PRO A 799 -31.44 30.70 0.94
C PRO A 799 -31.02 31.77 1.96
N ALA A 800 -29.71 31.95 2.17
CA ALA A 800 -29.18 32.99 3.04
C ALA A 800 -28.66 34.17 2.22
N ALA A 801 -29.07 35.40 2.58
CA ALA A 801 -28.77 36.59 1.78
C ALA A 801 -27.26 36.93 1.74
N GLU A 802 -26.49 36.54 2.77
CA GLU A 802 -25.11 36.96 2.95
C GLU A 802 -24.08 35.82 2.92
N ALA A 803 -24.48 34.57 2.67
CA ALA A 803 -23.58 33.44 2.79
C ALA A 803 -22.50 33.36 1.70
N GLY A 804 -22.69 34.03 0.55
CA GLY A 804 -21.70 34.08 -0.52
C GLY A 804 -21.17 32.70 -0.92
N ALA A 805 -19.86 32.54 -0.96
CA ALA A 805 -19.17 31.28 -1.29
C ALA A 805 -19.37 30.13 -0.26
N ARG A 806 -19.93 30.44 0.92
CA ARG A 806 -20.28 29.46 1.96
C ARG A 806 -21.61 28.76 1.70
N SER A 807 -22.47 29.35 0.85
CA SER A 807 -23.75 28.71 0.52
C SER A 807 -23.54 27.43 -0.27
N SER A 808 -24.32 26.41 0.09
CA SER A 808 -24.44 25.21 -0.74
C SER A 808 -25.09 25.57 -2.09
N LEU A 809 -24.85 24.73 -3.10
CA LEU A 809 -25.47 24.94 -4.43
C LEU A 809 -27.00 24.87 -4.36
N LEU A 810 -27.56 23.99 -3.52
CA LEU A 810 -29.00 23.97 -3.28
C LEU A 810 -29.49 25.29 -2.63
N GLY A 811 -28.78 25.77 -1.61
CA GLY A 811 -29.11 27.03 -0.97
C GLY A 811 -29.01 28.23 -1.95
N ARG A 812 -28.04 28.22 -2.85
CA ARG A 812 -27.91 29.22 -3.92
C ARG A 812 -29.06 29.13 -4.93
N LEU A 813 -29.43 27.91 -5.35
CA LEU A 813 -30.55 27.69 -6.27
C LEU A 813 -31.84 28.28 -5.68
N LEU A 814 -32.15 27.97 -4.42
CA LEU A 814 -33.34 28.47 -3.74
C LEU A 814 -33.36 29.99 -3.65
N ARG A 815 -32.23 30.64 -3.40
CA ARG A 815 -32.10 32.09 -3.26
C ARG A 815 -32.08 32.82 -4.61
N GLU A 816 -31.17 32.41 -5.51
CA GLU A 816 -30.84 33.17 -6.73
C GLU A 816 -31.93 32.97 -7.80
N ARG A 817 -32.46 31.75 -7.88
CA ARG A 817 -33.53 31.42 -8.83
C ARG A 817 -34.93 31.52 -8.25
N ARG A 818 -35.06 31.82 -6.95
CA ARG A 818 -36.34 31.90 -6.23
C ARG A 818 -37.21 30.63 -6.45
N VAL A 819 -36.55 29.50 -6.51
CA VAL A 819 -37.23 28.20 -6.67
C VAL A 819 -38.00 27.88 -5.40
N VAL A 820 -39.29 27.62 -5.53
CA VAL A 820 -40.11 27.05 -4.47
C VAL A 820 -40.17 25.54 -4.71
N LEU A 821 -39.63 24.76 -3.76
CA LEU A 821 -39.65 23.31 -3.87
C LEU A 821 -41.07 22.79 -3.71
N THR A 822 -41.47 21.90 -4.61
CA THR A 822 -42.73 21.16 -4.51
C THR A 822 -42.63 20.04 -3.47
N ASP A 823 -43.78 19.49 -3.06
CA ASP A 823 -43.80 18.32 -2.20
C ASP A 823 -43.02 17.14 -2.84
N GLY A 824 -43.11 17.00 -4.15
CA GLY A 824 -42.33 16.00 -4.90
C GLY A 824 -40.84 16.22 -4.78
N ASP A 825 -40.34 17.43 -4.90
CA ASP A 825 -38.91 17.76 -4.72
C ASP A 825 -38.44 17.43 -3.31
N TRP A 826 -39.23 17.75 -2.28
CA TRP A 826 -38.88 17.45 -0.89
C TRP A 826 -38.84 15.94 -0.60
N VAL A 827 -39.77 15.16 -1.17
CA VAL A 827 -39.76 13.70 -1.04
C VAL A 827 -38.50 13.13 -1.68
N GLU A 828 -38.16 13.54 -2.90
CA GLU A 828 -37.00 13.07 -3.61
C GLU A 828 -35.70 13.47 -2.90
N ILE A 829 -35.56 14.73 -2.45
CA ILE A 829 -34.43 15.20 -1.65
C ILE A 829 -34.28 14.34 -0.38
N ALA A 830 -35.40 14.05 0.32
CA ALA A 830 -35.35 13.23 1.52
C ALA A 830 -34.94 11.78 1.20
N GLU A 831 -35.42 11.21 0.11
CA GLU A 831 -35.02 9.87 -0.34
C GLU A 831 -33.53 9.79 -0.67
N GLN A 832 -32.99 10.75 -1.40
CA GLN A 832 -31.55 10.83 -1.66
C GLN A 832 -30.76 11.02 -0.34
N GLY A 833 -31.25 11.89 0.54
CA GLY A 833 -30.66 12.10 1.87
C GLY A 833 -30.59 10.79 2.69
N CYS A 834 -31.67 9.97 2.64
CA CYS A 834 -31.72 8.70 3.35
C CYS A 834 -30.74 7.64 2.75
N ARG A 835 -30.51 7.68 1.45
CA ARG A 835 -29.48 6.82 0.79
C ARG A 835 -28.07 7.17 1.21
N ILE A 836 -27.80 8.46 1.48
CA ILE A 836 -26.50 8.99 1.84
C ILE A 836 -26.21 8.79 3.33
N ASP A 837 -27.07 9.35 4.18
CA ASP A 837 -26.87 9.40 5.64
C ASP A 837 -28.21 9.65 6.33
N PRO A 838 -28.63 8.84 7.31
CA PRO A 838 -29.86 9.08 8.07
C PRO A 838 -29.97 10.46 8.71
N ARG A 839 -28.82 11.10 9.06
CA ARG A 839 -28.79 12.47 9.61
C ARG A 839 -29.20 13.49 8.54
N VAL A 840 -28.71 13.31 7.30
CA VAL A 840 -29.11 14.15 6.15
C VAL A 840 -30.59 13.98 5.88
N CYS A 841 -31.08 12.75 5.87
CA CYS A 841 -32.50 12.46 5.77
C CYS A 841 -33.32 13.21 6.84
N ALA A 842 -32.93 13.14 8.10
CA ALA A 842 -33.60 13.80 9.20
C ALA A 842 -33.66 15.34 9.00
N VAL A 843 -32.58 15.96 8.55
CA VAL A 843 -32.53 17.40 8.26
C VAL A 843 -33.52 17.77 7.16
N PHE A 844 -33.54 17.03 6.05
CA PHE A 844 -34.49 17.34 4.96
C PHE A 844 -35.94 17.10 5.33
N LEU A 845 -36.25 16.02 6.02
CA LEU A 845 -37.62 15.77 6.51
C LEU A 845 -38.05 16.82 7.50
N ALA A 846 -37.15 17.27 8.38
CA ALA A 846 -37.39 18.36 9.30
C ALA A 846 -37.77 19.66 8.58
N ARG A 847 -36.98 19.98 7.55
CA ARG A 847 -37.20 21.17 6.74
C ARG A 847 -38.52 21.14 5.97
N TRP A 848 -38.81 20.02 5.30
CA TRP A 848 -40.07 19.83 4.57
C TRP A 848 -41.28 20.01 5.46
N ARG A 849 -41.30 19.40 6.66
CA ARG A 849 -42.40 19.55 7.60
C ARG A 849 -42.58 20.98 8.12
N HIS A 850 -41.44 21.67 8.36
CA HIS A 850 -41.47 23.06 8.74
C HIS A 850 -42.10 23.96 7.67
N GLU A 851 -41.72 23.78 6.41
CA GLU A 851 -42.29 24.50 5.27
C GLU A 851 -43.83 24.30 5.14
N ARG A 852 -44.34 23.17 5.66
CA ARG A 852 -45.77 22.83 5.70
C ARG A 852 -46.49 23.30 6.98
N GLY A 853 -45.79 23.89 7.92
CA GLY A 853 -46.37 24.28 9.22
C GLY A 853 -46.64 23.10 10.18
N GLU A 854 -46.09 21.91 9.91
CA GLU A 854 -46.32 20.69 10.68
C GLU A 854 -45.20 20.47 11.73
N SER A 855 -45.05 21.39 12.68
CA SER A 855 -43.91 21.40 13.61
C SER A 855 -43.91 20.30 14.69
N ALA A 856 -45.08 19.81 15.08
CA ALA A 856 -45.19 18.79 16.15
C ALA A 856 -44.66 17.38 15.74
N GLU A 857 -44.79 17.00 14.48
CA GLU A 857 -44.31 15.71 13.96
C GLU A 857 -42.80 15.66 13.70
N LEU A 858 -42.13 16.82 13.73
CA LEU A 858 -40.71 16.97 13.51
C LEU A 858 -39.90 16.20 14.54
N THR A 859 -40.32 16.28 15.81
CA THR A 859 -39.67 15.59 16.92
C THR A 859 -39.72 14.04 16.74
N ASP A 860 -40.82 13.52 16.18
CA ASP A 860 -41.00 12.10 15.94
C ASP A 860 -40.20 11.62 14.75
N ALA A 861 -40.03 12.42 13.68
CA ALA A 861 -39.18 12.06 12.53
C ALA A 861 -37.69 12.01 12.90
N ILE A 862 -37.26 12.96 13.74
CA ILE A 862 -35.91 12.98 14.29
C ILE A 862 -35.70 11.77 15.19
N ALA A 863 -36.64 11.43 16.03
CA ALA A 863 -36.61 10.25 16.89
C ALA A 863 -36.63 8.93 16.08
N GLN A 864 -37.25 8.90 14.93
CA GLN A 864 -37.29 7.73 14.04
C GLN A 864 -35.96 7.57 13.25
N ALA A 865 -35.37 8.66 12.76
CA ALA A 865 -34.03 8.67 12.17
C ALA A 865 -32.96 8.19 13.18
N ARG A 866 -33.11 8.53 14.45
CA ARG A 866 -32.28 8.03 15.56
C ARG A 866 -32.37 6.52 15.78
N ARG A 867 -33.59 5.97 15.76
CA ARG A 867 -33.79 4.54 15.95
C ARG A 867 -33.16 3.69 14.85
N SER A 868 -33.03 4.24 13.64
CA SER A 868 -32.38 3.58 12.51
C SER A 868 -30.84 3.63 12.55
N THR A 869 -30.24 4.46 13.41
CA THR A 869 -28.79 4.69 13.56
C THR A 869 -28.20 4.11 14.84
N ALA A 870 -28.74 3.03 15.39
CA ALA A 870 -28.23 2.40 16.60
C ALA A 870 -26.73 2.07 16.50
N GLY A 871 -25.87 2.95 17.07
CA GLY A 871 -24.41 2.82 17.09
C GLY A 871 -23.64 4.13 16.89
N ALA A 872 -24.29 5.24 16.46
CA ALA A 872 -23.67 6.56 16.38
C ALA A 872 -23.75 7.32 17.74
N PRO A 873 -22.86 8.28 18.04
CA PRO A 873 -22.95 9.08 19.26
C PRO A 873 -24.26 9.88 19.27
N ALA A 874 -25.22 9.36 19.99
CA ALA A 874 -26.63 9.78 19.99
C ALA A 874 -26.86 11.24 20.43
N LEU A 875 -25.92 11.82 21.17
CA LEU A 875 -26.00 13.18 21.70
C LEU A 875 -25.95 14.25 20.61
N ALA A 876 -25.10 14.04 19.61
CA ALA A 876 -24.84 15.00 18.54
C ALA A 876 -26.06 15.25 17.63
N ASP A 877 -26.72 14.19 17.23
CA ASP A 877 -27.84 14.26 16.31
C ASP A 877 -29.11 14.78 17.02
N GLU A 878 -29.24 14.53 18.33
CA GLU A 878 -30.32 15.07 19.15
C GLU A 878 -30.26 16.58 19.24
N GLU A 879 -29.08 17.08 19.38
CA GLU A 879 -28.82 18.49 19.60
C GLU A 879 -28.97 19.29 18.32
N LEU A 880 -28.44 18.77 17.20
CA LEU A 880 -28.68 19.36 15.86
C LEU A 880 -30.17 19.33 15.52
N GLY A 881 -30.87 18.23 15.82
CA GLY A 881 -32.30 18.12 15.66
C GLY A 881 -33.07 19.14 16.48
N ARG A 882 -32.71 19.33 17.75
CA ARG A 882 -33.35 20.33 18.65
C ARG A 882 -33.08 21.77 18.19
N LEU A 883 -31.86 22.05 17.73
CA LEU A 883 -31.53 23.35 17.15
C LEU A 883 -32.36 23.62 15.87
N LEU A 884 -32.46 22.65 14.98
CA LEU A 884 -33.27 22.73 13.77
C LEU A 884 -34.75 22.97 14.09
N VAL A 885 -35.28 22.29 15.12
CA VAL A 885 -36.68 22.50 15.60
C VAL A 885 -36.85 23.89 16.19
N LEU A 886 -35.96 24.34 17.05
CA LEU A 886 -36.03 25.66 17.68
C LEU A 886 -35.98 26.81 16.67
N PHE A 887 -35.11 26.69 15.65
CA PHE A 887 -35.03 27.68 14.58
C PHE A 887 -36.16 27.54 13.55
N GLY A 888 -36.75 26.36 13.42
CA GLY A 888 -37.93 26.10 12.62
C GLY A 888 -39.23 26.65 13.24
N GLU A 889 -39.45 26.46 14.55
CA GLU A 889 -40.69 26.86 15.25
C GLU A 889 -40.84 28.35 15.50
N ASN A 890 -39.72 29.08 15.70
CA ASN A 890 -39.71 30.53 15.90
C ASN A 890 -38.45 31.12 15.29
N PRO A 891 -38.40 31.32 13.97
CA PRO A 891 -37.23 31.96 13.35
C PRO A 891 -37.16 33.40 13.85
N PRO A 892 -36.00 33.84 14.38
CA PRO A 892 -35.83 35.27 14.71
C PRO A 892 -35.94 36.10 13.42
N GLU A 893 -36.44 37.29 13.48
CA GLU A 893 -36.58 38.17 12.31
C GLU A 893 -35.34 39.05 12.10
N GLY A 894 -35.00 39.35 10.85
CA GLY A 894 -33.92 40.28 10.47
C GLY A 894 -32.51 39.80 10.77
N ALA A 895 -31.62 40.70 11.23
CA ALA A 895 -30.19 40.41 11.48
C ALA A 895 -29.95 39.30 12.54
N ASP A 896 -30.91 39.10 13.45
CA ASP A 896 -30.84 38.04 14.46
C ASP A 896 -31.02 36.66 13.84
N TYR A 897 -31.81 36.60 12.77
CA TYR A 897 -32.04 35.41 11.99
C TYR A 897 -30.77 34.96 11.24
N ASP A 898 -30.07 35.91 10.61
CA ASP A 898 -28.83 35.62 9.88
C ASP A 898 -27.69 35.22 10.83
N THR A 899 -27.68 35.84 12.04
CA THR A 899 -26.74 35.47 13.10
C THR A 899 -27.01 34.06 13.63
N ALA A 900 -28.25 33.75 13.91
CA ALA A 900 -28.66 32.43 14.37
C ALA A 900 -28.43 31.35 13.31
N TYR A 901 -28.60 31.69 12.06
CA TYR A 901 -28.33 30.82 10.94
C TYR A 901 -26.84 30.59 10.68
N GLY A 902 -26.03 31.64 10.75
CA GLY A 902 -24.59 31.51 10.70
C GLY A 902 -24.06 30.65 11.83
N LEU A 903 -24.68 30.70 13.02
CA LEU A 903 -24.41 29.80 14.13
C LEU A 903 -24.78 28.35 13.80
N LEU A 904 -25.98 28.14 13.26
CA LEU A 904 -26.46 26.79 12.90
C LEU A 904 -25.59 26.18 11.79
N GLU A 905 -25.27 26.96 10.76
CA GLU A 905 -24.40 26.55 9.68
C GLU A 905 -22.97 26.24 10.18
N THR A 906 -22.45 27.13 11.01
CA THR A 906 -21.14 26.97 11.65
C THR A 906 -21.16 25.79 12.61
N PHE A 907 -22.20 25.57 13.36
CA PHE A 907 -22.40 24.47 14.28
C PHE A 907 -22.53 23.14 13.54
N THR A 908 -23.28 23.12 12.45
CA THR A 908 -23.43 21.94 11.60
C THR A 908 -22.10 21.49 10.99
N LEU A 909 -21.26 22.43 10.58
CA LEU A 909 -19.92 22.18 10.05
C LEU A 909 -18.91 21.77 11.15
N SER A 910 -19.08 22.25 12.39
CA SER A 910 -18.17 21.96 13.51
C SER A 910 -18.54 20.71 14.29
N TYR A 911 -19.77 20.22 14.15
CA TYR A 911 -20.31 19.16 14.98
C TYR A 911 -19.84 17.76 14.63
N SER A 912 -19.19 17.58 13.50
CA SER A 912 -18.50 16.33 13.21
C SER A 912 -17.23 16.23 14.07
N HIS A 913 -17.12 15.25 14.94
CA HIS A 913 -15.86 14.93 15.63
C HIS A 913 -14.67 14.71 14.68
N ALA A 914 -14.96 14.60 13.38
CA ALA A 914 -13.99 14.51 12.29
C ALA A 914 -13.35 15.86 11.96
N PHE A 915 -14.07 16.98 12.18
CA PHE A 915 -13.66 18.32 11.76
C PHE A 915 -13.81 19.30 12.91
N PRO A 916 -12.81 19.39 13.82
CA PRO A 916 -12.81 20.45 14.82
C PRO A 916 -12.80 21.79 14.10
N PHE A 917 -13.78 22.60 14.38
CA PHE A 917 -14.01 23.89 13.73
C PHE A 917 -13.04 24.95 14.27
N ARG A 918 -12.64 25.91 13.44
CA ARG A 918 -11.92 27.08 13.92
C ARG A 918 -12.79 27.84 14.91
N SER A 919 -12.42 27.79 16.16
CA SER A 919 -13.22 28.26 17.29
C SER A 919 -13.52 29.76 17.29
N GLU A 920 -12.84 30.59 16.50
CA GLU A 920 -12.96 32.04 16.56
C GLU A 920 -14.23 32.60 15.88
N PRO A 921 -14.63 32.20 14.67
CA PRO A 921 -15.91 32.59 14.10
C PRO A 921 -17.10 32.14 14.95
N LEU A 922 -17.03 30.96 15.51
CA LEU A 922 -18.07 30.41 16.40
C LEU A 922 -18.13 31.19 17.69
N ARG A 923 -17.00 31.51 18.31
CA ARG A 923 -16.93 32.37 19.51
C ARG A 923 -17.43 33.79 19.24
N ALA A 924 -17.18 34.35 18.06
CA ALA A 924 -17.68 35.68 17.67
C ALA A 924 -19.20 35.66 17.44
N ALA A 925 -19.70 34.59 16.79
CA ALA A 925 -21.15 34.40 16.60
C ALA A 925 -21.85 34.15 17.93
N TRP A 926 -21.24 33.38 18.83
CA TRP A 926 -21.70 33.16 20.20
C TRP A 926 -21.74 34.44 21.03
N ARG A 927 -20.69 35.25 20.99
CA ARG A 927 -20.67 36.56 21.71
C ARG A 927 -21.77 37.50 21.21
N ARG A 928 -22.06 37.46 19.89
CA ARG A 928 -23.19 38.27 19.35
C ARG A 928 -24.54 37.74 19.83
N CYS A 929 -24.72 36.40 19.84
CA CYS A 929 -25.93 35.80 20.39
C CYS A 929 -26.12 36.07 21.89
N ALA A 930 -25.06 36.01 22.69
CA ALA A 930 -25.08 36.29 24.12
C ALA A 930 -25.41 37.76 24.45
N SER A 931 -25.13 38.65 23.50
CA SER A 931 -25.49 40.07 23.67
C SER A 931 -26.94 40.43 23.27
N ASP A 932 -27.68 39.50 22.66
CA ASP A 932 -29.09 39.67 22.30
C ASP A 932 -30.02 39.00 23.34
N PRO A 933 -30.93 39.75 24.00
CA PRO A 933 -31.85 39.19 25.00
C PRO A 933 -32.70 38.02 24.49
N ARG A 934 -33.08 38.00 23.23
CA ARG A 934 -33.89 36.93 22.61
C ARG A 934 -33.06 35.66 22.36
N CYS A 935 -31.83 35.82 21.95
CA CYS A 935 -30.86 34.73 21.77
C CYS A 935 -30.36 34.23 23.15
N ALA A 936 -30.12 35.14 24.10
CA ALA A 936 -29.67 34.83 25.45
C ALA A 936 -30.68 34.02 26.28
N GLN A 937 -31.99 34.20 26.09
CA GLN A 937 -33.01 33.34 26.73
C GLN A 937 -32.95 31.88 26.27
N ARG A 938 -32.39 31.61 25.10
CA ARG A 938 -32.21 30.26 24.51
C ARG A 938 -30.81 29.69 24.74
N LEU A 939 -29.91 30.52 25.31
CA LEU A 939 -28.52 30.17 25.63
C LEU A 939 -28.34 28.89 26.44
N PRO A 940 -29.14 28.55 27.46
CA PRO A 940 -28.97 27.35 28.26
C PRO A 940 -29.06 26.06 27.42
N LEU A 941 -29.85 26.08 26.36
CA LEU A 941 -29.98 24.95 25.44
C LEU A 941 -28.77 24.88 24.50
N VAL A 942 -28.30 26.04 24.06
CA VAL A 942 -27.13 26.19 23.23
C VAL A 942 -25.84 25.97 24.06
N GLU A 943 -25.83 26.35 25.37
CA GLU A 943 -24.72 26.09 26.31
C GLU A 943 -24.53 24.60 26.59
N SER A 944 -25.61 23.85 26.79
CA SER A 944 -25.52 22.40 26.95
C SER A 944 -24.95 21.71 25.69
N LEU A 945 -25.08 22.37 24.54
CA LEU A 945 -24.70 21.85 23.21
C LEU A 945 -23.29 22.25 22.74
N GLY A 946 -22.82 23.45 23.11
CA GLY A 946 -21.63 24.06 22.52
C GLY A 946 -20.43 24.19 23.47
N MET A 947 -20.70 24.38 24.77
CA MET A 947 -19.60 24.71 25.70
C MET A 947 -18.68 23.53 26.02
N ASP A 948 -19.18 22.32 26.02
CA ASP A 948 -18.30 21.15 26.22
C ASP A 948 -17.38 20.91 25.01
N ALA A 949 -17.84 21.17 23.80
CA ALA A 949 -17.02 21.08 22.60
C ALA A 949 -16.02 22.25 22.50
N LEU A 950 -16.41 23.46 22.89
CA LEU A 950 -15.55 24.64 22.95
C LEU A 950 -14.50 24.54 24.06
N ASN A 951 -14.87 24.00 25.22
CA ASN A 951 -13.97 23.80 26.36
C ASN A 951 -13.02 22.60 26.18
N GLN A 952 -13.37 21.61 25.38
CA GLN A 952 -12.46 20.51 25.04
C GLN A 952 -11.32 20.94 24.11
N GLY A 953 -11.49 22.03 23.34
CA GLY A 953 -10.43 22.64 22.51
C GLY A 953 -9.38 23.40 23.32
N GLU A 954 -9.66 23.80 24.57
CA GLU A 954 -8.75 24.57 25.42
C GLU A 954 -8.05 23.76 26.51
N ARG A 955 -8.27 22.47 26.60
CA ARG A 955 -7.49 21.61 27.53
C ARG A 955 -6.16 21.22 26.89
N PRO A 956 -5.02 21.85 27.33
CA PRO A 956 -3.74 21.33 26.94
C PRO A 956 -3.61 19.93 27.48
N ASN A 957 -3.12 19.03 26.64
CA ASN A 957 -2.69 17.69 26.96
C ASN A 957 -2.31 17.52 28.46
N ARG A 958 -3.20 16.99 29.29
CA ARG A 958 -2.84 16.40 30.56
C ARG A 958 -3.12 14.91 30.49
N ARG A 959 -2.00 14.19 30.20
CA ARG A 959 -1.65 12.85 30.67
C ARG A 959 -2.78 11.78 30.65
N THR A 960 -2.73 10.86 29.78
CA THR A 960 -2.10 9.52 29.97
C THR A 960 -2.01 8.80 28.62
#